data_2364b45be1d8bba7f9aaf1fb8dc82c78
#
_entry.id   2364b45be1d8bba7f9aaf1fb8dc82c78
#
_cell.length_a   1.000
_cell.length_b   1.000
_cell.length_c   1.000
_cell.angle_alpha   90.00
_cell.angle_beta   90.00
_cell.angle_gamma   90.00
#
_symmetry.space_group_name_H-M   'P 1'
#
loop_
_entity.id
_entity.type
_entity.pdbx_description
1 polymer ?
#
loop_
_entity_poly.entity_id
_entity_poly.type
_entity_poly.pdbx_seq_one_letter_code
_entity_poly.pdbx_strand_id
1 'polypeptide(L)'
;YQDTLVSLMSTEEFRDIVDPDLWRRLDFIRRVGNNAAHNGKKITLDQAKLCLENLYIFLDFVAYCYAKDYTEGEFHAELLEEQKQPVLEEVPPISEIDLKALIAENQALKEQLTARREEQQQTYVPKPLDLSEYKTRKIYIDTMLMDAGWIEGKNWINEVELPGMPNKSEVGYADYVLYDDAHRPLAVIEAKRTCVDVAKGRQQAKLYADILEKQYGRRPVIFLTNGFDTRIDDGQYPERKVSMIYSKRDLEKWFNLQSMKTSLKHITVDKNIAGRYYQEGAVKAVCDSFGNKNRRKALLVMATGSGKTRTVISLCDVLLQHGWVKNILFLADRNSLVTQAKRSFVNLLPDLSVTNLCEEKDNYQAHCVFSTYQTMMNCIDSVKDEEGKLFTCGHFDLVICDEAHRSIYNKYKDIFTYFDAPLVGLTATPKDEIDKNTYNIFELENGVPTYGYELAQAVKDGYLVDFLSVESSLKFIEEGIVYDELSEEDKEAYEATFEDENGELPEKISSSALNSWLFNEDTIKKVLHILMTKGIRTNYGETLGKTIIFAKNHDHAEKILEIFGKEYPNLPGYAKVIDNYMTYAQSAIDEFSEPDKLPQIAISVDMLDTGIDVPEVLNLVFFKKVMSKAKFWQMIGRGTRLCPGLLDGEDKQKFYIFDFCGNFEFFRMNKGKATANMMALQGAIFNLEFQITYKLQDMEYQTERLIAYRNALIQHMSEK
;
A
#
# COMPACT_ATOMS: atom_id res chain seq x y z
N TYR A 1 -12.39 10.71 13.88
CA TYR A 1 -11.09 10.04 13.83
C TYR A 1 -10.12 10.89 14.63
N GLN A 2 -9.58 10.36 15.74
CA GLN A 2 -8.47 11.01 16.41
C GLN A 2 -7.19 10.52 15.73
N ASP A 3 -6.58 11.39 14.93
CA ASP A 3 -5.27 11.12 14.35
C ASP A 3 -4.23 11.08 15.48
N THR A 4 -3.43 10.03 15.50
CA THR A 4 -2.31 9.94 16.45
C THR A 4 -1.19 10.88 16.00
N LEU A 5 -0.37 11.34 16.95
CA LEU A 5 0.79 12.20 16.63
C LEU A 5 1.73 11.54 15.59
N VAL A 6 1.89 10.23 15.64
CA VAL A 6 2.64 9.46 14.63
C VAL A 6 1.99 9.59 13.25
N SER A 7 0.67 9.43 13.17
CA SER A 7 -0.06 9.55 11.91
C SER A 7 0.14 10.93 11.28
N LEU A 8 -0.01 11.99 12.08
CA LEU A 8 0.20 13.37 11.62
C LEU A 8 1.64 13.65 11.18
N MET A 9 2.63 13.17 11.94
CA MET A 9 4.05 13.32 11.61
C MET A 9 4.48 12.51 10.37
N SER A 10 3.68 11.56 9.94
CA SER A 10 3.95 10.66 8.81
C SER A 10 3.25 11.09 7.54
N THR A 11 2.44 12.15 7.56
CA THR A 11 1.80 12.69 6.35
C THR A 11 2.86 13.23 5.37
N GLU A 12 2.57 13.13 4.08
CA GLU A 12 3.48 13.58 3.01
C GLU A 12 3.70 15.09 3.13
N GLU A 13 2.64 15.85 3.39
CA GLU A 13 2.69 17.29 3.59
C GLU A 13 3.61 17.69 4.73
N PHE A 14 3.57 16.96 5.86
CA PHE A 14 4.46 17.26 6.98
C PHE A 14 5.91 16.87 6.69
N ARG A 15 6.13 15.76 5.99
CA ARG A 15 7.45 15.27 5.58
C ARG A 15 8.13 16.17 4.55
N ASP A 16 7.37 16.79 3.67
CA ASP A 16 7.87 17.74 2.68
C ASP A 16 8.26 19.08 3.30
N ILE A 17 7.60 19.45 4.41
CA ILE A 17 7.88 20.68 5.14
C ILE A 17 9.07 20.53 6.10
N VAL A 18 9.18 19.37 6.75
CA VAL A 18 10.12 19.17 7.86
C VAL A 18 11.31 18.33 7.41
N ASP A 19 12.50 18.93 7.52
CA ASP A 19 13.78 18.26 7.29
C ASP A 19 13.89 16.95 8.08
N PRO A 20 14.56 15.90 7.56
CA PRO A 20 14.72 14.63 8.26
C PRO A 20 15.34 14.72 9.65
N ASP A 21 16.21 15.69 9.91
CA ASP A 21 16.80 15.87 11.21
C ASP A 21 15.81 16.50 12.21
N LEU A 22 15.03 17.48 11.78
CA LEU A 22 13.93 18.05 12.58
C LEU A 22 12.86 16.98 12.88
N TRP A 23 12.53 16.17 11.89
CA TRP A 23 11.59 15.07 12.10
C TRP A 23 12.06 14.09 13.18
N ARG A 24 13.34 13.71 13.16
CA ARG A 24 13.95 12.82 14.18
C ARG A 24 13.92 13.42 15.57
N ARG A 25 14.08 14.74 15.70
CA ARG A 25 13.98 15.46 16.96
C ARG A 25 12.58 15.41 17.53
N LEU A 26 11.56 15.60 16.67
CA LEU A 26 10.16 15.47 17.07
C LEU A 26 9.80 14.03 17.45
N ASP A 27 10.30 13.03 16.69
CA ASP A 27 10.09 11.62 17.02
C ASP A 27 10.72 11.24 18.37
N PHE A 28 11.87 11.81 18.72
CA PHE A 28 12.45 11.63 20.05
C PHE A 28 11.54 12.19 21.15
N ILE A 29 11.01 13.42 21.00
CA ILE A 29 10.05 14.00 21.95
C ILE A 29 8.83 13.09 22.13
N ARG A 30 8.27 12.62 21.02
CA ARG A 30 7.12 11.70 21.02
C ARG A 30 7.43 10.42 21.80
N ARG A 31 8.57 9.78 21.53
CA ARG A 31 8.98 8.53 22.21
C ARG A 31 9.17 8.73 23.71
N VAL A 32 9.85 9.78 24.12
CA VAL A 32 10.04 10.11 25.53
C VAL A 32 8.71 10.40 26.21
N GLY A 33 7.82 11.16 25.54
CA GLY A 33 6.49 11.47 26.04
C GLY A 33 5.61 10.22 26.19
N ASN A 34 5.61 9.32 25.21
CA ASN A 34 4.88 8.06 25.26
C ASN A 34 5.36 7.16 26.41
N ASN A 35 6.68 7.11 26.64
CA ASN A 35 7.25 6.32 27.74
C ASN A 35 6.86 6.88 29.11
N ALA A 36 6.81 8.19 29.27
CA ALA A 36 6.38 8.83 30.49
C ALA A 36 4.88 8.63 30.76
N ALA A 37 4.05 8.85 29.73
CA ALA A 37 2.58 8.83 29.86
C ALA A 37 2.02 7.43 30.05
N HIS A 38 2.60 6.43 29.35
CA HIS A 38 2.00 5.09 29.28
C HIS A 38 2.75 4.03 30.08
N ASN A 39 4.03 4.24 30.43
CA ASN A 39 4.84 3.25 31.14
C ASN A 39 5.09 3.60 32.60
N GLY A 40 4.65 4.77 33.08
CA GLY A 40 4.96 5.25 34.41
C GLY A 40 6.46 5.42 34.69
N LYS A 41 7.31 5.35 33.65
CA LYS A 41 8.75 5.53 33.75
C LYS A 41 9.06 7.01 34.01
N LYS A 42 9.81 7.26 35.04
CA LYS A 42 10.26 8.62 35.35
C LYS A 42 11.24 9.09 34.27
N ILE A 43 10.93 10.21 33.64
CA ILE A 43 11.84 10.91 32.74
C ILE A 43 12.98 11.50 33.56
N THR A 44 14.22 11.36 33.11
CA THR A 44 15.36 12.03 33.71
C THR A 44 15.34 13.53 33.39
N LEU A 45 15.95 14.35 34.26
CA LEU A 45 16.05 15.78 34.01
C LEU A 45 16.74 16.09 32.67
N ASP A 46 17.76 15.32 32.31
CA ASP A 46 18.48 15.48 31.05
C ASP A 46 17.62 15.13 29.82
N GLN A 47 16.79 14.10 29.91
CA GLN A 47 15.82 13.78 28.87
C GLN A 47 14.77 14.90 28.71
N ALA A 48 14.28 15.46 29.82
CA ALA A 48 13.33 16.56 29.79
C ALA A 48 13.94 17.82 29.16
N LYS A 49 15.16 18.17 29.56
CA LYS A 49 15.92 19.32 29.01
C LYS A 49 16.11 19.15 27.48
N LEU A 50 16.50 17.97 27.04
CA LEU A 50 16.70 17.69 25.61
C LEU A 50 15.39 17.70 24.82
N CYS A 51 14.29 17.23 25.39
CA CYS A 51 12.97 17.37 24.75
C CYS A 51 12.64 18.85 24.53
N LEU A 52 12.89 19.70 25.50
CA LEU A 52 12.65 21.15 25.39
C LEU A 52 13.59 21.80 24.36
N GLU A 53 14.86 21.42 24.33
CA GLU A 53 15.82 21.91 23.33
C GLU A 53 15.40 21.47 21.90
N ASN A 54 15.01 20.21 21.70
CA ASN A 54 14.50 19.74 20.42
C ASN A 54 13.21 20.44 20.01
N LEU A 55 12.31 20.70 20.94
CA LEU A 55 11.09 21.48 20.68
C LEU A 55 11.42 22.93 20.32
N TYR A 56 12.38 23.55 21.01
CA TYR A 56 12.84 24.90 20.69
C TYR A 56 13.37 24.99 19.26
N ILE A 57 14.20 24.03 18.82
CA ILE A 57 14.73 24.00 17.44
C ILE A 57 13.61 23.84 16.41
N PHE A 58 12.59 23.07 16.70
CA PHE A 58 11.42 22.97 15.83
C PHE A 58 10.64 24.28 15.78
N LEU A 59 10.44 24.95 16.92
CA LEU A 59 9.77 26.25 16.98
C LEU A 59 10.60 27.36 16.30
N ASP A 60 11.92 27.28 16.37
CA ASP A 60 12.83 28.17 15.64
C ASP A 60 12.69 28.00 14.13
N PHE A 61 12.61 26.76 13.65
CA PHE A 61 12.28 26.46 12.25
C PHE A 61 10.93 27.05 11.83
N VAL A 62 9.89 26.86 12.66
CA VAL A 62 8.57 27.44 12.40
C VAL A 62 8.63 28.98 12.38
N ALA A 63 9.34 29.58 13.32
CA ALA A 63 9.52 31.03 13.35
C ALA A 63 10.29 31.53 12.12
N TYR A 64 11.36 30.84 11.72
CA TYR A 64 12.14 31.17 10.51
C TYR A 64 11.28 31.15 9.25
N CYS A 65 10.42 30.09 9.09
CA CYS A 65 9.58 29.95 7.92
C CYS A 65 8.40 30.91 7.87
N TYR A 66 7.83 31.30 9.01
CA TYR A 66 6.52 31.99 9.06
C TYR A 66 6.54 33.38 9.73
N ALA A 67 7.54 33.73 10.56
CA ALA A 67 7.56 35.02 11.20
C ALA A 67 7.90 36.18 10.23
N LYS A 68 7.30 37.35 10.44
CA LYS A 68 7.61 38.56 9.66
C LYS A 68 9.01 39.07 9.91
N ASP A 69 9.42 39.07 11.18
CA ASP A 69 10.69 39.56 11.69
C ASP A 69 11.36 38.46 12.50
N TYR A 70 12.03 37.53 11.79
CA TYR A 70 12.76 36.45 12.45
C TYR A 70 14.09 37.00 13.00
N THR A 71 14.33 36.73 14.28
CA THR A 71 15.61 36.94 14.95
C THR A 71 16.09 35.60 15.51
N GLU A 72 17.32 35.24 15.12
CA GLU A 72 17.93 34.01 15.63
C GLU A 72 18.06 34.08 17.16
N GLY A 73 17.51 33.07 17.87
CA GLY A 73 17.56 32.94 19.30
C GLY A 73 18.49 31.80 19.75
N GLU A 74 18.81 31.74 21.02
CA GLU A 74 19.54 30.62 21.66
C GLU A 74 18.66 30.00 22.73
N PHE A 75 18.73 28.64 22.85
CA PHE A 75 18.05 27.95 23.94
C PHE A 75 18.83 28.11 25.25
N HIS A 76 18.20 28.74 26.22
CA HIS A 76 18.77 28.98 27.53
C HIS A 76 18.24 27.98 28.56
N ALA A 77 18.93 26.88 28.75
CA ALA A 77 18.57 25.86 29.74
C ALA A 77 18.55 26.37 31.18
N GLU A 78 19.29 27.43 31.44
CA GLU A 78 19.40 28.07 32.76
C GLU A 78 18.08 28.74 33.19
N LEU A 79 17.22 29.12 32.24
CA LEU A 79 15.92 29.73 32.53
C LEU A 79 14.86 28.74 33.03
N LEU A 80 15.17 27.45 33.02
CA LEU A 80 14.27 26.40 33.51
C LEU A 80 14.31 26.21 35.02
N GLU A 81 15.17 26.94 35.73
CA GLU A 81 15.27 26.93 37.21
C GLU A 81 14.35 28.03 37.79
N GLU A 82 13.18 27.61 38.29
CA GLU A 82 12.17 28.33 39.09
C GLU A 82 11.59 29.65 38.54
N GLN A 83 10.46 29.56 37.82
CA GLN A 83 9.50 30.67 37.76
C GLN A 83 8.06 30.23 38.05
N LYS A 84 7.34 31.07 38.83
CA LYS A 84 5.95 30.89 39.21
C LYS A 84 5.03 30.97 37.99
N GLN A 85 4.01 30.13 37.96
CA GLN A 85 3.00 30.03 36.91
C GLN A 85 2.31 31.38 36.59
N PRO A 86 2.13 31.73 35.28
CA PRO A 86 1.26 32.81 34.91
C PRO A 86 -0.22 32.33 34.83
N VAL A 87 -1.11 33.21 35.25
CA VAL A 87 -2.58 33.01 35.19
C VAL A 87 -3.05 33.21 33.77
N LEU A 88 -3.81 32.24 33.24
CA LEU A 88 -4.49 32.33 31.93
C LEU A 88 -5.74 33.22 32.05
N GLU A 89 -5.85 34.28 31.24
CA GLU A 89 -7.06 35.07 31.06
C GLU A 89 -8.05 34.38 30.11
N GLU A 90 -9.33 34.36 30.49
CA GLU A 90 -10.41 33.80 29.67
C GLU A 90 -10.77 34.75 28.50
N VAL A 91 -10.90 34.18 27.29
CA VAL A 91 -11.27 34.90 26.05
C VAL A 91 -12.79 34.88 25.88
N PRO A 92 -13.47 36.02 25.54
CA PRO A 92 -14.92 36.05 25.36
C PRO A 92 -15.38 35.41 24.04
N PRO A 93 -16.66 34.94 23.93
CA PRO A 93 -17.15 34.21 22.75
C PRO A 93 -17.39 35.16 21.55
N ILE A 94 -17.02 34.66 20.36
CA ILE A 94 -17.07 35.37 19.07
C ILE A 94 -18.42 35.19 18.39
N SER A 95 -18.92 36.22 17.69
CA SER A 95 -20.22 36.22 16.97
C SER A 95 -20.10 35.56 15.56
N GLU A 96 -21.24 35.03 15.03
CA GLU A 96 -21.27 34.31 13.73
C GLU A 96 -20.85 35.15 12.51
N ILE A 97 -20.98 36.46 12.57
CA ILE A 97 -20.60 37.37 11.47
C ILE A 97 -19.09 37.57 11.41
N ASP A 98 -18.44 37.57 12.56
CA ASP A 98 -16.99 37.66 12.67
C ASP A 98 -16.31 36.37 12.21
N LEU A 99 -16.99 35.21 12.28
CA LEU A 99 -16.46 33.92 11.91
C LEU A 99 -16.19 33.78 10.40
N LYS A 100 -17.11 34.32 9.54
CA LYS A 100 -16.92 34.27 8.07
C LYS A 100 -15.80 35.21 7.61
N ALA A 101 -15.69 36.39 8.21
CA ALA A 101 -14.59 37.32 7.94
C ALA A 101 -13.25 36.71 8.38
N LEU A 102 -13.22 36.05 9.55
CA LEU A 102 -12.04 35.38 10.10
C LEU A 102 -11.59 34.17 9.25
N ILE A 103 -12.55 33.45 8.65
CA ILE A 103 -12.25 32.31 7.76
C ILE A 103 -11.61 32.81 6.45
N ALA A 104 -12.15 33.87 5.84
CA ALA A 104 -11.55 34.43 4.62
C ALA A 104 -10.17 35.07 4.88
N GLU A 105 -10.01 35.75 6.03
CA GLU A 105 -8.70 36.28 6.45
C GLU A 105 -7.68 35.17 6.75
N ASN A 106 -8.13 34.06 7.37
CA ASN A 106 -7.30 32.88 7.59
C ASN A 106 -6.85 32.21 6.29
N GLN A 107 -7.70 32.18 5.27
CA GLN A 107 -7.37 31.58 3.99
C GLN A 107 -6.34 32.42 3.22
N ALA A 108 -6.53 33.74 3.17
CA ALA A 108 -5.52 34.65 2.59
C ALA A 108 -4.20 34.65 3.35
N LEU A 109 -4.25 34.52 4.69
CA LEU A 109 -3.06 34.41 5.53
C LEU A 109 -2.32 33.06 5.29
N LYS A 110 -3.06 31.97 5.09
CA LYS A 110 -2.53 30.64 4.76
C LYS A 110 -1.73 30.65 3.46
N GLU A 111 -2.26 31.26 2.40
CA GLU A 111 -1.58 31.38 1.11
C GLU A 111 -0.28 32.20 1.20
N GLN A 112 -0.34 33.36 1.92
CA GLN A 112 0.86 34.17 2.16
C GLN A 112 1.92 33.44 3.00
N LEU A 113 1.51 32.67 3.99
CA LEU A 113 2.42 31.89 4.83
C LEU A 113 3.03 30.72 4.05
N THR A 114 2.25 30.09 3.17
CA THR A 114 2.74 28.98 2.32
C THR A 114 3.82 29.49 1.35
N ALA A 115 3.55 30.60 0.64
CA ALA A 115 4.52 31.18 -0.27
C ALA A 115 5.82 31.58 0.45
N ARG A 116 5.73 32.17 1.64
CA ARG A 116 6.89 32.54 2.44
C ARG A 116 7.67 31.31 2.93
N ARG A 117 6.98 30.26 3.34
CA ARG A 117 7.60 29.00 3.73
C ARG A 117 8.40 28.38 2.59
N GLU A 118 7.83 28.32 1.38
CA GLU A 118 8.49 27.74 0.20
C GLU A 118 9.77 28.46 -0.16
N GLU A 119 9.81 29.79 0.03
CA GLU A 119 10.99 30.61 -0.20
C GLU A 119 12.08 30.38 0.87
N GLN A 120 11.71 30.23 2.14
CA GLN A 120 12.66 30.18 3.27
C GLN A 120 13.08 28.75 3.66
N GLN A 121 12.21 27.77 3.48
CA GLN A 121 12.44 26.37 3.87
C GLN A 121 13.73 25.80 3.29
N GLN A 122 14.05 26.11 2.03
CA GLN A 122 15.24 25.57 1.33
C GLN A 122 16.56 26.13 1.87
N THR A 123 16.53 27.24 2.61
CA THR A 123 17.73 27.91 3.15
C THR A 123 17.92 27.64 4.64
N TYR A 124 16.94 27.02 5.31
CA TYR A 124 17.07 26.70 6.73
C TYR A 124 18.06 25.55 6.95
N VAL A 125 19.10 25.81 7.75
CA VAL A 125 20.06 24.78 8.17
C VAL A 125 19.92 24.60 9.68
N PRO A 126 19.35 23.47 10.14
CA PRO A 126 19.23 23.20 11.57
C PRO A 126 20.61 23.13 12.22
N LYS A 127 20.75 23.72 13.41
CA LYS A 127 21.99 23.62 14.20
C LYS A 127 22.30 22.16 14.47
N PRO A 128 23.51 21.66 14.13
CA PRO A 128 23.89 20.28 14.40
C PRO A 128 23.88 20.01 15.90
N LEU A 129 23.22 18.95 16.33
CA LEU A 129 23.24 18.49 17.71
C LEU A 129 24.55 17.74 17.94
N ASP A 130 25.55 18.41 18.50
CA ASP A 130 26.86 17.80 18.85
C ASP A 130 26.90 17.39 20.33
N LEU A 131 26.29 16.26 20.64
CA LEU A 131 26.40 15.65 21.97
C LEU A 131 27.65 14.79 22.06
N SER A 132 28.31 14.80 23.22
CA SER A 132 29.39 13.87 23.49
C SER A 132 28.90 12.43 23.38
N GLU A 133 29.80 11.49 23.11
CA GLU A 133 29.46 10.07 22.99
C GLU A 133 28.78 9.54 24.26
N TYR A 134 29.24 9.95 25.44
CA TYR A 134 28.61 9.61 26.71
C TYR A 134 27.15 10.09 26.80
N LYS A 135 26.88 11.36 26.45
CA LYS A 135 25.50 11.88 26.44
C LYS A 135 24.64 11.20 25.37
N THR A 136 25.20 10.93 24.20
CA THR A 136 24.51 10.19 23.14
C THR A 136 24.08 8.80 23.62
N ARG A 137 24.98 8.10 24.31
CA ARG A 137 24.71 6.79 24.91
C ARG A 137 23.58 6.87 25.93
N LYS A 138 23.74 7.73 26.94
CA LYS A 138 22.79 7.83 28.07
C LYS A 138 21.40 8.33 27.66
N ILE A 139 21.29 9.20 26.69
CA ILE A 139 20.01 9.83 26.35
C ILE A 139 19.32 9.09 25.23
N TYR A 140 20.02 8.78 24.13
CA TYR A 140 19.39 8.19 22.95
C TYR A 140 19.45 6.66 22.95
N ILE A 141 20.64 6.08 23.19
CA ILE A 141 20.85 4.64 23.02
C ILE A 141 20.22 3.87 24.19
N ASP A 142 20.44 4.31 25.45
CA ASP A 142 19.80 3.70 26.60
C ASP A 142 18.27 3.77 26.49
N THR A 143 17.72 4.88 25.98
CA THR A 143 16.27 5.01 25.72
C THR A 143 15.79 4.00 24.69
N MET A 144 16.50 3.82 23.56
CA MET A 144 16.16 2.81 22.57
C MET A 144 16.21 1.39 23.15
N LEU A 145 17.20 1.09 24.00
CA LEU A 145 17.32 -0.21 24.65
C LEU A 145 16.15 -0.45 25.62
N MET A 146 15.81 0.54 26.44
CA MET A 146 14.65 0.45 27.34
C MET A 146 13.33 0.28 26.58
N ASP A 147 13.14 0.99 25.47
CA ASP A 147 11.98 0.85 24.60
C ASP A 147 11.86 -0.55 23.99
N ALA A 148 13.01 -1.16 23.67
CA ALA A 148 13.09 -2.53 23.18
C ALA A 148 12.99 -3.59 24.32
N GLY A 149 12.79 -3.17 25.57
CA GLY A 149 12.59 -4.07 26.72
C GLY A 149 13.89 -4.56 27.37
N TRP A 150 15.04 -4.00 27.03
CA TRP A 150 16.31 -4.33 27.68
C TRP A 150 16.42 -3.69 29.07
N ILE A 151 17.12 -4.36 29.98
CA ILE A 151 17.30 -3.93 31.38
C ILE A 151 18.79 -3.84 31.69
N GLU A 152 19.23 -2.63 32.08
CA GLU A 152 20.64 -2.35 32.45
C GLU A 152 21.07 -3.23 33.63
N GLY A 153 22.27 -3.80 33.53
CA GLY A 153 22.85 -4.66 34.56
C GLY A 153 22.26 -6.09 34.60
N LYS A 154 21.19 -6.38 33.84
CA LYS A 154 20.59 -7.71 33.77
C LYS A 154 20.92 -8.39 32.43
N ASN A 155 20.45 -7.84 31.33
CA ASN A 155 20.62 -8.40 29.99
C ASN A 155 21.29 -7.42 29.02
N TRP A 156 21.67 -6.22 29.46
CA TRP A 156 22.63 -5.38 28.78
C TRP A 156 23.72 -4.91 29.75
N ILE A 157 24.95 -4.96 29.31
CA ILE A 157 26.13 -4.53 30.07
C ILE A 157 26.90 -3.49 29.26
N ASN A 158 27.29 -2.39 29.92
CA ASN A 158 28.05 -1.30 29.34
C ASN A 158 29.56 -1.54 29.49
N GLU A 159 30.36 -1.02 28.56
CA GLU A 159 31.81 -0.97 28.61
C GLU A 159 32.46 -2.34 28.92
N VAL A 160 32.01 -3.36 28.19
CA VAL A 160 32.48 -4.74 28.39
C VAL A 160 33.93 -4.85 27.93
N GLU A 161 34.81 -5.24 28.86
CA GLU A 161 36.24 -5.50 28.57
C GLU A 161 36.40 -6.77 27.72
N LEU A 162 37.07 -6.65 26.58
CA LEU A 162 37.31 -7.72 25.62
C LEU A 162 38.82 -7.85 25.37
N PRO A 163 39.47 -8.90 25.95
CA PRO A 163 40.87 -9.18 25.70
C PRO A 163 41.10 -9.82 24.32
N GLY A 164 42.23 -9.53 23.70
CA GLY A 164 42.62 -10.07 22.41
C GLY A 164 42.45 -9.11 21.23
N MET A 165 42.32 -7.84 21.50
CA MET A 165 42.31 -6.78 20.48
C MET A 165 43.72 -6.61 19.84
N PRO A 166 43.78 -6.31 18.52
CA PRO A 166 45.06 -6.07 17.83
C PRO A 166 45.62 -4.66 18.07
N ASN A 167 45.50 -4.15 19.28
CA ASN A 167 46.04 -2.87 19.73
C ASN A 167 47.18 -3.10 20.73
N LYS A 168 47.91 -2.03 21.13
CA LYS A 168 49.04 -2.13 22.03
C LYS A 168 48.67 -2.62 23.44
N SER A 169 47.42 -2.41 23.87
CA SER A 169 46.92 -2.85 25.17
C SER A 169 46.37 -4.27 25.14
N GLU A 170 46.22 -4.85 23.95
CA GLU A 170 45.54 -6.15 23.71
C GLU A 170 44.12 -6.21 24.31
N VAL A 171 43.53 -5.06 24.66
CA VAL A 171 42.20 -4.93 25.28
C VAL A 171 41.38 -3.90 24.55
N GLY A 172 40.09 -4.16 24.42
CA GLY A 172 39.07 -3.23 23.93
C GLY A 172 37.87 -3.19 24.87
N TYR A 173 37.08 -2.16 24.77
CA TYR A 173 35.84 -1.99 25.54
C TYR A 173 34.67 -1.84 24.57
N ALA A 174 33.76 -2.81 24.56
CA ALA A 174 32.55 -2.70 23.78
C ALA A 174 31.57 -1.79 24.51
N ASP A 175 31.03 -0.79 23.83
CA ASP A 175 30.10 0.18 24.44
C ASP A 175 28.93 -0.52 25.11
N TYR A 176 28.30 -1.51 24.42
CA TYR A 176 27.26 -2.37 24.98
C TYR A 176 27.36 -3.78 24.44
N VAL A 177 27.08 -4.76 25.31
CA VAL A 177 26.83 -6.15 24.93
C VAL A 177 25.48 -6.59 25.46
N LEU A 178 24.65 -7.14 24.60
CA LEU A 178 23.31 -7.65 24.93
C LEU A 178 23.35 -9.15 25.08
N TYR A 179 22.73 -9.66 26.13
CA TYR A 179 22.80 -11.08 26.52
C TYR A 179 21.42 -11.74 26.60
N ASP A 180 21.37 -13.04 26.33
CA ASP A 180 20.22 -13.91 26.64
C ASP A 180 20.21 -14.28 28.14
N ASP A 181 19.19 -15.05 28.57
CA ASP A 181 19.07 -15.49 29.97
C ASP A 181 20.17 -16.48 30.40
N ALA A 182 20.83 -17.13 29.45
CA ALA A 182 21.98 -17.98 29.68
C ALA A 182 23.31 -17.21 29.64
N HIS A 183 23.26 -15.89 29.64
CA HIS A 183 24.42 -14.99 29.59
C HIS A 183 25.30 -15.19 28.35
N ARG A 184 24.69 -15.60 27.21
CA ARG A 184 25.39 -15.70 25.93
C ARG A 184 25.13 -14.42 25.12
N PRO A 185 26.13 -13.82 24.46
CA PRO A 185 25.96 -12.59 23.73
C PRO A 185 25.01 -12.77 22.55
N LEU A 186 24.01 -11.88 22.47
CA LEU A 186 23.07 -11.73 21.37
C LEU A 186 23.50 -10.67 20.38
N ALA A 187 23.96 -9.53 20.92
CA ALA A 187 24.43 -8.43 20.08
C ALA A 187 25.55 -7.65 20.75
N VAL A 188 26.37 -7.00 19.94
CA VAL A 188 27.33 -5.97 20.34
C VAL A 188 26.93 -4.65 19.68
N ILE A 189 26.99 -3.56 20.44
CA ILE A 189 26.62 -2.22 19.95
C ILE A 189 27.85 -1.32 20.09
N GLU A 190 28.21 -0.68 19.00
CA GLU A 190 29.23 0.36 18.96
C GLU A 190 28.54 1.72 18.78
N ALA A 191 28.78 2.61 19.72
CA ALA A 191 28.18 3.94 19.75
C ALA A 191 29.14 5.00 19.18
N LYS A 192 28.59 6.04 18.59
CA LYS A 192 29.31 7.22 18.15
C LYS A 192 28.59 8.50 18.60
N ARG A 193 29.28 9.61 18.57
CA ARG A 193 28.67 10.94 18.80
C ARG A 193 27.62 11.22 17.77
N THR A 194 26.60 11.99 18.13
CA THR A 194 25.45 12.29 17.25
C THR A 194 25.82 12.87 15.88
N CYS A 195 26.93 13.63 15.80
CA CYS A 195 27.42 14.24 14.56
C CYS A 195 28.43 13.38 13.78
N VAL A 196 28.72 12.14 14.24
CA VAL A 196 29.73 11.27 13.64
C VAL A 196 29.08 10.14 12.86
N ASP A 197 29.61 9.86 11.66
CA ASP A 197 29.16 8.71 10.86
C ASP A 197 29.42 7.41 11.62
N VAL A 198 28.36 6.64 11.82
CA VAL A 198 28.39 5.34 12.52
C VAL A 198 29.36 4.34 11.88
N ALA A 199 29.58 4.44 10.57
CA ALA A 199 30.49 3.57 9.84
C ALA A 199 31.94 3.61 10.37
N LYS A 200 32.35 4.67 11.08
CA LYS A 200 33.66 4.76 11.70
C LYS A 200 33.90 3.71 12.80
N GLY A 201 32.82 3.22 13.46
CA GLY A 201 32.91 2.15 14.46
C GLY A 201 32.90 0.72 13.90
N ARG A 202 32.64 0.56 12.58
CA ARG A 202 32.41 -0.76 11.96
C ARG A 202 33.52 -1.78 12.21
N GLN A 203 34.77 -1.38 12.00
CA GLN A 203 35.91 -2.31 12.16
C GLN A 203 36.08 -2.72 13.61
N GLN A 204 35.89 -1.79 14.54
CA GLN A 204 35.98 -2.03 15.98
C GLN A 204 34.89 -2.99 16.45
N ALA A 205 33.64 -2.78 16.04
CA ALA A 205 32.53 -3.64 16.36
C ALA A 205 32.71 -5.08 15.79
N LYS A 206 33.27 -5.22 14.58
CA LYS A 206 33.60 -6.53 14.00
C LYS A 206 34.63 -7.28 14.82
N LEU A 207 35.68 -6.61 15.27
CA LEU A 207 36.68 -7.22 16.14
C LEU A 207 36.10 -7.67 17.49
N TYR A 208 35.19 -6.89 18.07
CA TYR A 208 34.47 -7.28 19.28
C TYR A 208 33.59 -8.50 19.05
N ALA A 209 32.87 -8.55 17.94
CA ALA A 209 32.05 -9.72 17.57
C ALA A 209 32.92 -10.97 17.36
N ASP A 210 34.11 -10.84 16.73
CA ASP A 210 35.06 -11.94 16.52
C ASP A 210 35.58 -12.50 17.86
N ILE A 211 35.87 -11.64 18.82
CA ILE A 211 36.32 -12.03 20.16
C ILE A 211 35.21 -12.77 20.91
N LEU A 212 33.99 -12.19 20.91
CA LEU A 212 32.83 -12.80 21.56
C LEU A 212 32.45 -14.14 20.91
N GLU A 213 32.58 -14.28 19.59
CA GLU A 213 32.37 -15.54 18.89
C GLU A 213 33.36 -16.63 19.34
N LYS A 214 34.65 -16.28 19.49
CA LYS A 214 35.69 -17.19 20.00
C LYS A 214 35.41 -17.62 21.45
N GLN A 215 34.91 -16.72 22.27
CA GLN A 215 34.66 -17.00 23.70
C GLN A 215 33.38 -17.82 23.92
N TYR A 216 32.33 -17.57 23.16
CA TYR A 216 30.98 -18.12 23.39
C TYR A 216 30.53 -19.12 22.31
N GLY A 217 31.31 -19.29 21.22
CA GLY A 217 30.94 -20.17 20.11
C GLY A 217 29.79 -19.69 19.24
N ARG A 218 29.37 -18.43 19.43
CA ARG A 218 28.27 -17.80 18.68
C ARG A 218 28.61 -16.35 18.37
N ARG A 219 28.58 -15.98 17.10
CA ARG A 219 28.80 -14.62 16.65
C ARG A 219 27.60 -13.74 17.00
N PRO A 220 27.76 -12.68 17.79
CA PRO A 220 26.68 -11.75 18.05
C PRO A 220 26.35 -10.89 16.83
N VAL A 221 25.11 -10.41 16.75
CA VAL A 221 24.70 -9.40 15.78
C VAL A 221 25.37 -8.06 16.14
N ILE A 222 25.76 -7.29 15.12
CA ILE A 222 26.42 -5.99 15.34
C ILE A 222 25.41 -4.88 15.08
N PHE A 223 25.31 -3.94 16.01
CA PHE A 223 24.64 -2.67 15.81
C PHE A 223 25.66 -1.52 15.86
N LEU A 224 25.54 -0.60 14.91
CA LEU A 224 26.27 0.66 14.90
C LEU A 224 25.27 1.80 15.07
N THR A 225 25.49 2.71 16.02
CA THR A 225 24.52 3.78 16.24
C THR A 225 25.16 5.07 16.76
N ASN A 226 24.59 6.21 16.35
CA ASN A 226 24.87 7.52 16.92
C ASN A 226 23.63 8.16 17.55
N GLY A 227 22.59 7.34 17.83
CA GLY A 227 21.32 7.78 18.34
C GLY A 227 20.30 8.17 17.26
N PHE A 228 20.75 8.63 16.08
CA PHE A 228 19.90 9.01 14.94
C PHE A 228 20.00 8.04 13.76
N ASP A 229 21.21 7.56 13.47
CA ASP A 229 21.45 6.52 12.47
C ASP A 229 21.79 5.24 13.21
N THR A 230 20.98 4.22 13.06
CA THR A 230 21.21 2.89 13.62
C THR A 230 21.28 1.89 12.47
N ARG A 231 22.34 1.10 12.44
CA ARG A 231 22.57 0.08 11.41
C ARG A 231 22.81 -1.28 12.04
N ILE A 232 22.41 -2.31 11.32
CA ILE A 232 22.62 -3.71 11.70
C ILE A 232 23.51 -4.41 10.69
N ASP A 233 24.48 -5.21 11.20
CA ASP A 233 25.23 -6.20 10.45
C ASP A 233 24.97 -7.57 11.12
N ASP A 234 24.09 -8.36 10.49
CA ASP A 234 23.69 -9.68 10.97
C ASP A 234 24.47 -10.83 10.29
N GLY A 235 25.43 -10.49 9.45
CA GLY A 235 26.23 -11.45 8.70
C GLY A 235 25.49 -12.18 7.58
N GLN A 236 24.18 -12.01 7.44
CA GLN A 236 23.36 -12.63 6.41
C GLN A 236 23.12 -11.69 5.22
N TYR A 237 22.75 -10.45 5.52
CA TYR A 237 22.53 -9.39 4.54
C TYR A 237 23.61 -8.31 4.66
N PRO A 238 23.81 -7.47 3.63
CA PRO A 238 24.67 -6.30 3.78
C PRO A 238 24.22 -5.41 4.94
N GLU A 239 25.20 -4.71 5.57
CA GLU A 239 24.91 -3.71 6.59
C GLU A 239 23.82 -2.76 6.10
N ARG A 240 22.79 -2.55 6.92
CA ARG A 240 21.62 -1.78 6.56
C ARG A 240 21.10 -0.94 7.72
N LYS A 241 20.38 0.11 7.38
CA LYS A 241 19.74 0.98 8.34
C LYS A 241 18.50 0.31 8.94
N VAL A 242 18.32 0.46 10.25
CA VAL A 242 17.16 0.00 11.00
C VAL A 242 16.59 1.13 11.85
N SER A 243 15.31 1.06 12.20
CA SER A 243 14.64 2.10 12.96
C SER A 243 15.07 2.15 14.44
N MET A 244 15.44 1.00 15.01
CA MET A 244 15.87 0.86 16.39
C MET A 244 16.68 -0.43 16.60
N ILE A 245 17.26 -0.58 17.81
CA ILE A 245 17.90 -1.84 18.23
C ILE A 245 16.82 -2.90 18.46
N TYR A 246 17.08 -4.14 18.05
CA TYR A 246 16.16 -5.26 18.22
C TYR A 246 15.90 -5.58 19.68
N SER A 247 14.70 -6.05 19.99
CA SER A 247 14.38 -6.59 21.31
C SER A 247 15.10 -7.92 21.57
N LYS A 248 15.15 -8.34 22.82
CA LYS A 248 15.68 -9.66 23.21
C LYS A 248 14.95 -10.78 22.47
N ARG A 249 13.62 -10.72 22.41
CA ARG A 249 12.78 -11.70 21.67
C ARG A 249 13.12 -11.75 20.19
N ASP A 250 13.35 -10.59 19.57
CA ASP A 250 13.69 -10.54 18.15
C ASP A 250 15.03 -11.19 17.87
N LEU A 251 16.06 -10.93 18.70
CA LEU A 251 17.38 -11.53 18.55
C LEU A 251 17.35 -13.04 18.85
N GLU A 252 16.69 -13.47 19.91
CA GLU A 252 16.52 -14.90 20.21
C GLU A 252 15.80 -15.65 19.09
N LYS A 253 14.71 -15.05 18.56
CA LYS A 253 13.99 -15.56 17.39
C LYS A 253 14.91 -15.63 16.18
N TRP A 254 15.67 -14.58 15.91
CA TRP A 254 16.62 -14.54 14.79
C TRP A 254 17.66 -15.67 14.87
N PHE A 255 18.27 -15.89 16.04
CA PHE A 255 19.21 -17.00 16.23
C PHE A 255 18.55 -18.38 16.05
N ASN A 256 17.34 -18.54 16.55
CA ASN A 256 16.59 -19.79 16.38
C ASN A 256 16.30 -20.05 14.89
N LEU A 257 15.84 -19.05 14.15
CA LEU A 257 15.63 -19.16 12.71
C LEU A 257 16.92 -19.50 11.96
N GLN A 258 18.05 -18.85 12.29
CA GLN A 258 19.34 -19.17 11.66
C GLN A 258 19.74 -20.64 11.85
N SER A 259 19.46 -21.22 13.01
CA SER A 259 19.75 -22.64 13.30
C SER A 259 18.84 -23.63 12.56
N MET A 260 17.61 -23.20 12.21
CA MET A 260 16.60 -24.03 11.53
C MET A 260 16.57 -23.83 10.02
N LYS A 261 17.24 -22.79 9.52
CA LYS A 261 17.17 -22.33 8.14
C LYS A 261 17.74 -23.33 7.16
N THR A 262 16.92 -23.74 6.18
CA THR A 262 17.33 -24.64 5.10
C THR A 262 17.32 -23.94 3.75
N SER A 263 17.99 -24.53 2.76
CA SER A 263 18.11 -23.94 1.41
C SER A 263 16.76 -23.86 0.68
N LEU A 264 16.50 -22.73 0.02
CA LEU A 264 15.33 -22.54 -0.84
C LEU A 264 15.55 -22.97 -2.30
N LYS A 265 16.66 -23.67 -2.62
CA LYS A 265 16.96 -24.07 -4.01
C LYS A 265 16.02 -25.14 -4.57
N HIS A 266 15.57 -26.05 -3.74
CA HIS A 266 14.77 -27.23 -4.15
C HIS A 266 13.49 -27.29 -3.29
N ILE A 267 12.68 -26.23 -3.39
CA ILE A 267 11.41 -26.16 -2.67
C ILE A 267 10.35 -27.04 -3.33
N THR A 268 9.49 -27.59 -2.50
CA THR A 268 8.25 -28.26 -2.93
C THR A 268 7.08 -27.41 -2.53
N VAL A 269 6.19 -27.15 -3.47
CA VAL A 269 4.97 -26.39 -3.25
C VAL A 269 3.81 -27.35 -3.01
N ASP A 270 3.03 -27.16 -1.95
CA ASP A 270 1.80 -27.92 -1.73
C ASP A 270 0.77 -27.56 -2.80
N LYS A 271 0.42 -28.56 -3.63
CA LYS A 271 -0.54 -28.39 -4.73
C LYS A 271 -1.97 -28.14 -4.26
N ASN A 272 -2.31 -28.47 -3.02
CA ASN A 272 -3.62 -28.15 -2.43
C ASN A 272 -3.75 -26.65 -2.16
N ILE A 273 -2.62 -25.99 -1.84
CA ILE A 273 -2.57 -24.54 -1.63
C ILE A 273 -2.42 -23.81 -2.97
N ALA A 274 -1.42 -24.17 -3.79
CA ALA A 274 -1.11 -23.52 -5.07
C ALA A 274 -0.79 -24.58 -6.14
N GLY A 275 -1.86 -25.07 -6.79
CA GLY A 275 -1.75 -26.18 -7.75
C GLY A 275 -1.45 -25.76 -9.19
N ARG A 276 -1.49 -24.47 -9.53
CA ARG A 276 -1.28 -23.98 -10.89
C ARG A 276 0.19 -23.68 -11.14
N TYR A 277 0.71 -24.01 -12.32
CA TYR A 277 2.12 -23.90 -12.66
C TYR A 277 2.72 -22.50 -12.44
N TYR A 278 1.95 -21.46 -12.75
CA TYR A 278 2.40 -20.08 -12.58
C TYR A 278 2.44 -19.65 -11.10
N GLN A 279 1.57 -20.21 -10.25
CA GLN A 279 1.61 -19.98 -8.80
C GLN A 279 2.89 -20.61 -8.22
N GLU A 280 3.20 -21.85 -8.61
CA GLU A 280 4.44 -22.50 -8.26
C GLU A 280 5.65 -21.71 -8.80
N GLY A 281 5.58 -21.22 -10.03
CA GLY A 281 6.60 -20.35 -10.64
C GLY A 281 6.84 -19.07 -9.86
N ALA A 282 5.77 -18.42 -9.38
CA ALA A 282 5.86 -17.21 -8.57
C ALA A 282 6.51 -17.48 -7.22
N VAL A 283 6.12 -18.56 -6.52
CA VAL A 283 6.73 -18.97 -5.24
C VAL A 283 8.23 -19.25 -5.43
N LYS A 284 8.60 -20.02 -6.46
CA LYS A 284 10.01 -20.31 -6.79
C LYS A 284 10.81 -19.05 -7.10
N ALA A 285 10.22 -18.09 -7.83
CA ALA A 285 10.89 -16.84 -8.17
C ALA A 285 11.20 -15.98 -6.92
N VAL A 286 10.27 -15.90 -5.96
CA VAL A 286 10.51 -15.20 -4.68
C VAL A 286 11.56 -15.95 -3.85
N CYS A 287 11.46 -17.27 -3.74
CA CYS A 287 12.44 -18.09 -3.02
C CYS A 287 13.85 -17.96 -3.63
N ASP A 288 13.98 -17.93 -4.96
CA ASP A 288 15.25 -17.67 -5.65
C ASP A 288 15.78 -16.25 -5.35
N SER A 289 14.88 -15.25 -5.35
CA SER A 289 15.22 -13.87 -5.01
C SER A 289 15.80 -13.76 -3.60
N PHE A 290 15.18 -14.39 -2.62
CA PHE A 290 15.61 -14.36 -1.22
C PHE A 290 16.82 -15.24 -0.95
N GLY A 291 16.80 -16.48 -1.44
CA GLY A 291 17.80 -17.49 -1.10
C GLY A 291 19.09 -17.41 -1.92
N ASN A 292 18.99 -17.21 -3.24
CA ASN A 292 20.16 -17.25 -4.14
C ASN A 292 20.68 -15.85 -4.46
N LYS A 293 19.77 -14.87 -4.68
CA LYS A 293 20.15 -13.49 -5.05
C LYS A 293 20.34 -12.58 -3.84
N ASN A 294 20.10 -13.10 -2.65
CA ASN A 294 20.22 -12.40 -1.37
C ASN A 294 19.47 -11.06 -1.33
N ARG A 295 18.32 -10.99 -2.02
CA ARG A 295 17.43 -9.83 -2.02
C ARG A 295 16.45 -9.93 -0.86
N ARG A 296 15.97 -8.77 -0.41
CA ARG A 296 14.97 -8.70 0.67
C ARG A 296 13.61 -8.22 0.19
N LYS A 297 13.47 -7.94 -1.10
CA LYS A 297 12.25 -7.39 -1.67
C LYS A 297 11.86 -8.15 -2.93
N ALA A 298 10.57 -8.42 -3.08
CA ALA A 298 10.02 -9.08 -4.25
C ALA A 298 8.66 -8.46 -4.62
N LEU A 299 8.40 -8.31 -5.92
CA LEU A 299 7.14 -7.81 -6.45
C LEU A 299 6.51 -8.86 -7.36
N LEU A 300 5.29 -9.28 -7.03
CA LEU A 300 4.47 -10.20 -7.81
C LEU A 300 3.38 -9.42 -8.55
N VAL A 301 3.47 -9.41 -9.87
CA VAL A 301 2.47 -8.82 -10.76
C VAL A 301 1.58 -9.95 -11.27
N MET A 302 0.37 -10.07 -10.75
CA MET A 302 -0.53 -11.17 -11.08
C MET A 302 -1.94 -10.66 -11.33
N ALA A 303 -2.55 -11.05 -12.45
CA ALA A 303 -3.89 -10.64 -12.81
C ALA A 303 -4.91 -10.87 -11.69
N THR A 304 -5.91 -10.00 -11.59
CA THR A 304 -7.03 -10.24 -10.68
C THR A 304 -7.72 -11.57 -11.07
N GLY A 305 -7.92 -12.43 -10.05
CA GLY A 305 -8.52 -13.74 -10.34
C GLY A 305 -7.54 -14.89 -10.54
N SER A 306 -6.26 -14.59 -10.72
CA SER A 306 -5.23 -15.63 -10.86
C SER A 306 -4.89 -16.36 -9.56
N GLY A 307 -5.39 -15.89 -8.41
CA GLY A 307 -5.14 -16.50 -7.09
C GLY A 307 -3.91 -15.95 -6.38
N LYS A 308 -3.68 -14.62 -6.44
CA LYS A 308 -2.61 -13.94 -5.69
C LYS A 308 -2.52 -14.37 -4.24
N THR A 309 -3.65 -14.36 -3.52
CA THR A 309 -3.71 -14.75 -2.10
C THR A 309 -3.25 -16.19 -1.89
N ARG A 310 -3.69 -17.14 -2.72
CA ARG A 310 -3.23 -18.54 -2.62
C ARG A 310 -1.73 -18.69 -2.90
N THR A 311 -1.22 -17.93 -3.86
CA THR A 311 0.22 -17.89 -4.16
C THR A 311 1.04 -17.44 -2.96
N VAL A 312 0.59 -16.40 -2.27
CA VAL A 312 1.26 -15.86 -1.08
C VAL A 312 1.13 -16.81 0.11
N ILE A 313 -0.03 -17.44 0.30
CA ILE A 313 -0.19 -18.46 1.35
C ILE A 313 0.79 -19.61 1.13
N SER A 314 0.94 -20.05 -0.11
CA SER A 314 1.92 -21.10 -0.46
C SER A 314 3.36 -20.63 -0.25
N LEU A 315 3.67 -19.36 -0.54
CA LEU A 315 4.98 -18.79 -0.24
C LEU A 315 5.24 -18.79 1.28
N CYS A 316 4.24 -18.39 2.09
CA CYS A 316 4.35 -18.41 3.55
C CYS A 316 4.59 -19.84 4.06
N ASP A 317 3.85 -20.81 3.55
CA ASP A 317 4.02 -22.22 3.90
C ASP A 317 5.45 -22.69 3.64
N VAL A 318 5.96 -22.45 2.45
CA VAL A 318 7.35 -22.81 2.08
C VAL A 318 8.37 -22.13 2.99
N LEU A 319 8.23 -20.83 3.25
CA LEU A 319 9.18 -20.09 4.09
C LEU A 319 9.13 -20.52 5.57
N LEU A 320 7.94 -20.86 6.08
CA LEU A 320 7.75 -21.42 7.43
C LEU A 320 8.41 -22.79 7.55
N GLN A 321 8.15 -23.71 6.61
CA GLN A 321 8.71 -25.07 6.60
C GLN A 321 10.24 -25.06 6.49
N HIS A 322 10.82 -24.10 5.77
CA HIS A 322 12.25 -23.97 5.60
C HIS A 322 12.95 -23.12 6.69
N GLY A 323 12.22 -22.70 7.73
CA GLY A 323 12.76 -21.92 8.86
C GLY A 323 13.22 -20.49 8.51
N TRP A 324 12.68 -19.92 7.42
CA TRP A 324 13.02 -18.56 7.00
C TRP A 324 12.20 -17.49 7.72
N VAL A 325 10.98 -17.82 8.09
CA VAL A 325 10.06 -16.93 8.76
C VAL A 325 9.35 -17.62 9.92
N LYS A 326 8.97 -16.88 10.92
CA LYS A 326 8.12 -17.29 12.03
C LYS A 326 6.93 -16.34 12.19
N ASN A 327 7.18 -15.04 12.16
CA ASN A 327 6.17 -14.00 12.32
C ASN A 327 5.95 -13.27 10.99
N ILE A 328 4.72 -13.22 10.52
CA ILE A 328 4.31 -12.66 9.24
C ILE A 328 3.35 -11.49 9.49
N LEU A 329 3.55 -10.38 8.78
CA LEU A 329 2.62 -9.27 8.71
C LEU A 329 1.97 -9.23 7.33
N PHE A 330 0.65 -9.28 7.27
CA PHE A 330 -0.13 -9.09 6.05
C PHE A 330 -0.87 -7.75 6.11
N LEU A 331 -0.60 -6.88 5.15
CA LEU A 331 -1.17 -5.55 5.07
C LEU A 331 -2.07 -5.42 3.83
N ALA A 332 -3.26 -4.86 4.03
CA ALA A 332 -4.16 -4.47 2.95
C ALA A 332 -4.79 -3.09 3.23
N ASP A 333 -5.35 -2.47 2.19
CA ASP A 333 -5.92 -1.12 2.31
C ASP A 333 -7.23 -1.09 3.11
N ARG A 334 -8.05 -2.16 3.02
CA ARG A 334 -9.40 -2.22 3.62
C ARG A 334 -9.60 -3.42 4.51
N ASN A 335 -10.42 -3.24 5.56
CA ASN A 335 -10.74 -4.31 6.52
C ASN A 335 -11.39 -5.54 5.85
N SER A 336 -12.23 -5.35 4.85
CA SER A 336 -12.83 -6.47 4.09
C SER A 336 -11.79 -7.37 3.42
N LEU A 337 -10.72 -6.77 2.84
CA LEU A 337 -9.59 -7.50 2.25
C LEU A 337 -8.78 -8.23 3.31
N VAL A 338 -8.55 -7.57 4.46
CA VAL A 338 -7.88 -8.15 5.62
C VAL A 338 -8.62 -9.39 6.11
N THR A 339 -9.94 -9.29 6.31
CA THR A 339 -10.80 -10.39 6.77
C THR A 339 -10.85 -11.53 5.76
N GLN A 340 -10.95 -11.23 4.46
CA GLN A 340 -10.94 -12.24 3.41
C GLN A 340 -9.58 -12.98 3.34
N ALA A 341 -8.47 -12.25 3.42
CA ALA A 341 -7.14 -12.85 3.45
C ALA A 341 -6.98 -13.75 4.67
N LYS A 342 -7.35 -13.26 5.88
CA LYS A 342 -7.33 -14.08 7.11
C LYS A 342 -8.12 -15.38 6.96
N ARG A 343 -9.36 -15.33 6.45
CA ARG A 343 -10.19 -16.53 6.20
C ARG A 343 -9.48 -17.53 5.28
N SER A 344 -8.83 -17.03 4.21
CA SER A 344 -8.09 -17.88 3.28
C SER A 344 -6.87 -18.54 3.93
N PHE A 345 -6.15 -17.82 4.79
CA PHE A 345 -5.02 -18.37 5.56
C PHE A 345 -5.50 -19.45 6.55
N VAL A 346 -6.55 -19.18 7.31
CA VAL A 346 -7.14 -20.19 8.24
C VAL A 346 -7.54 -21.47 7.53
N ASN A 347 -8.13 -21.36 6.35
CA ASN A 347 -8.59 -22.52 5.58
C ASN A 347 -7.44 -23.34 4.98
N LEU A 348 -6.35 -22.68 4.57
CA LEU A 348 -5.26 -23.33 3.86
C LEU A 348 -4.04 -23.64 4.74
N LEU A 349 -3.87 -22.95 5.86
CA LEU A 349 -2.83 -23.16 6.87
C LEU A 349 -3.47 -23.20 8.27
N PRO A 350 -4.25 -24.24 8.58
CA PRO A 350 -5.02 -24.30 9.83
C PRO A 350 -4.17 -24.32 11.10
N ASP A 351 -2.93 -24.77 11.01
CA ASP A 351 -1.98 -24.84 12.14
C ASP A 351 -1.29 -23.48 12.41
N LEU A 352 -1.43 -22.50 11.52
CA LEU A 352 -0.85 -21.17 11.70
C LEU A 352 -1.77 -20.31 12.56
N SER A 353 -1.24 -19.83 13.71
CA SER A 353 -1.99 -18.87 14.52
C SER A 353 -2.12 -17.52 13.82
N VAL A 354 -3.34 -17.01 13.72
CA VAL A 354 -3.65 -15.78 12.97
C VAL A 354 -4.48 -14.82 13.81
N THR A 355 -4.29 -13.51 13.60
CA THR A 355 -5.12 -12.47 14.21
C THR A 355 -5.42 -11.35 13.22
N ASN A 356 -6.57 -10.68 13.36
CA ASN A 356 -6.93 -9.47 12.62
C ASN A 356 -6.97 -8.29 13.61
N LEU A 357 -6.00 -7.41 13.55
CA LEU A 357 -5.90 -6.25 14.44
C LEU A 357 -7.05 -5.24 14.29
N CYS A 358 -7.80 -5.31 13.20
CA CYS A 358 -8.96 -4.44 12.99
C CYS A 358 -10.19 -4.90 13.80
N GLU A 359 -10.27 -6.18 14.13
CA GLU A 359 -11.41 -6.82 14.79
C GLU A 359 -11.05 -7.35 16.18
N GLU A 360 -9.92 -8.05 16.29
CA GLU A 360 -9.48 -8.75 17.50
C GLU A 360 -8.31 -7.99 18.13
N LYS A 361 -8.56 -7.27 19.21
CA LYS A 361 -7.54 -6.47 19.89
C LYS A 361 -6.76 -7.22 20.96
N ASP A 362 -7.08 -8.48 21.24
CA ASP A 362 -6.55 -9.21 22.39
C ASP A 362 -5.57 -10.34 22.03
N ASN A 363 -5.44 -10.73 20.76
CA ASN A 363 -4.54 -11.79 20.32
C ASN A 363 -3.35 -11.28 19.50
N TYR A 364 -2.54 -10.47 20.12
CA TYR A 364 -1.37 -9.86 19.46
C TYR A 364 -0.18 -10.81 19.27
N GLN A 365 -0.17 -11.98 19.91
CA GLN A 365 0.94 -12.95 19.87
C GLN A 365 0.85 -13.96 18.73
N ALA A 366 -0.14 -13.82 17.84
CA ALA A 366 -0.28 -14.71 16.70
C ALA A 366 0.92 -14.59 15.74
N HIS A 367 1.30 -15.71 15.11
CA HIS A 367 2.41 -15.76 14.17
C HIS A 367 2.09 -15.07 12.83
N CYS A 368 0.82 -14.97 12.45
CA CYS A 368 0.42 -14.20 11.28
C CYS A 368 -0.56 -13.10 11.69
N VAL A 369 -0.12 -11.87 11.53
CA VAL A 369 -0.89 -10.67 11.89
C VAL A 369 -1.44 -10.04 10.63
N PHE A 370 -2.76 -9.89 10.58
CA PHE A 370 -3.49 -9.21 9.50
C PHE A 370 -3.92 -7.83 9.96
N SER A 371 -3.68 -6.81 9.15
CA SER A 371 -4.02 -5.43 9.50
C SER A 371 -4.26 -4.57 8.27
N THR A 372 -5.02 -3.50 8.43
CA THR A 372 -4.91 -2.39 7.49
C THR A 372 -3.64 -1.58 7.77
N TYR A 373 -3.15 -0.87 6.75
CA TYR A 373 -1.99 0.01 6.92
C TYR A 373 -2.20 1.02 8.05
N GLN A 374 -3.38 1.66 8.09
CA GLN A 374 -3.71 2.65 9.12
C GLN A 374 -3.74 2.04 10.52
N THR A 375 -4.34 0.87 10.69
CA THR A 375 -4.39 0.18 11.99
C THR A 375 -2.98 -0.19 12.46
N MET A 376 -2.13 -0.72 11.57
CA MET A 376 -0.76 -1.07 11.93
C MET A 376 0.06 0.15 12.36
N MET A 377 -0.06 1.30 11.65
CA MET A 377 0.59 2.54 12.06
C MET A 377 0.25 2.92 13.51
N ASN A 378 -1.02 2.77 13.89
CA ASN A 378 -1.46 3.08 15.25
C ASN A 378 -0.97 2.03 16.27
N CYS A 379 -0.81 0.77 15.86
CA CYS A 379 -0.41 -0.33 16.75
C CYS A 379 1.09 -0.35 17.06
N ILE A 380 1.95 0.15 16.18
CA ILE A 380 3.42 0.11 16.34
C ILE A 380 3.86 0.65 17.70
N ASP A 381 3.26 1.73 18.19
CA ASP A 381 3.64 2.35 19.47
C ASP A 381 2.69 2.03 20.63
N SER A 382 1.46 1.59 20.35
CA SER A 382 0.41 1.45 21.37
C SER A 382 0.34 0.05 21.97
N VAL A 383 0.71 -0.99 21.20
CA VAL A 383 0.60 -2.38 21.65
C VAL A 383 1.84 -2.78 22.44
N LYS A 384 1.62 -3.13 23.71
CA LYS A 384 2.68 -3.48 24.66
C LYS A 384 2.27 -4.71 25.46
N ASP A 385 3.26 -5.44 25.95
CA ASP A 385 3.11 -6.52 26.92
C ASP A 385 4.03 -6.28 28.14
N GLU A 386 4.19 -7.30 28.99
CA GLU A 386 5.02 -7.21 30.21
C GLU A 386 6.51 -6.92 29.91
N GLU A 387 6.99 -7.24 28.71
CA GLU A 387 8.38 -7.05 28.29
C GLU A 387 8.61 -5.73 27.52
N GLY A 388 7.58 -4.94 27.25
CA GLY A 388 7.67 -3.67 26.55
C GLY A 388 6.85 -3.62 25.25
N LYS A 389 7.34 -2.95 24.20
CA LYS A 389 6.66 -2.94 22.88
C LYS A 389 6.61 -4.34 22.30
N LEU A 390 5.40 -4.76 21.91
CA LEU A 390 5.24 -6.05 21.23
C LEU A 390 5.74 -6.00 19.78
N PHE A 391 5.35 -4.98 19.03
CA PHE A 391 5.76 -4.81 17.64
C PHE A 391 7.05 -3.99 17.54
N THR A 392 8.15 -4.60 17.93
CA THR A 392 9.50 -4.04 17.73
C THR A 392 9.94 -4.17 16.28
N CYS A 393 10.99 -3.45 15.89
CA CYS A 393 11.41 -3.41 14.47
C CYS A 393 11.82 -4.76 13.89
N GLY A 394 12.27 -5.71 14.72
CA GLY A 394 12.60 -7.08 14.35
C GLY A 394 11.48 -8.09 14.58
N HIS A 395 10.26 -7.64 14.96
CA HIS A 395 9.16 -8.57 15.31
C HIS A 395 8.72 -9.44 14.14
N PHE A 396 8.58 -8.89 12.95
CA PHE A 396 8.16 -9.64 11.77
C PHE A 396 9.37 -10.10 10.94
N ASP A 397 9.26 -11.29 10.37
CA ASP A 397 10.28 -11.90 9.51
C ASP A 397 9.88 -11.81 8.03
N LEU A 398 8.63 -11.44 7.74
CA LEU A 398 8.08 -11.20 6.42
C LEU A 398 6.95 -10.17 6.50
N VAL A 399 6.99 -9.18 5.64
CA VAL A 399 5.88 -8.24 5.41
C VAL A 399 5.30 -8.48 4.01
N ILE A 400 4.01 -8.68 3.94
CA ILE A 400 3.25 -8.85 2.70
C ILE A 400 2.37 -7.62 2.52
N CYS A 401 2.47 -7.00 1.36
CA CYS A 401 1.77 -5.81 0.95
C CYS A 401 0.80 -6.16 -0.17
N ASP A 402 -0.48 -6.18 0.11
CA ASP A 402 -1.48 -6.28 -0.97
C ASP A 402 -1.71 -4.89 -1.59
N GLU A 403 -1.93 -4.89 -2.90
CA GLU A 403 -2.03 -3.67 -3.72
C GLU A 403 -0.82 -2.72 -3.57
N ALA A 404 0.37 -3.29 -3.79
CA ALA A 404 1.64 -2.60 -3.65
C ALA A 404 1.87 -1.56 -4.76
N HIS A 405 1.24 -0.39 -4.65
CA HIS A 405 1.43 0.74 -5.55
C HIS A 405 1.89 1.99 -4.79
N ARG A 406 2.42 2.98 -5.52
CA ARG A 406 3.12 4.16 -4.99
C ARG A 406 2.36 4.90 -3.90
N SER A 407 1.06 5.17 -4.09
CA SER A 407 0.26 5.96 -3.14
C SER A 407 0.21 5.32 -1.74
N ILE A 408 0.07 3.99 -1.67
CA ILE A 408 0.10 3.25 -0.39
C ILE A 408 1.49 3.33 0.24
N TYR A 409 2.55 3.14 -0.55
CA TYR A 409 3.90 3.19 -0.02
C TYR A 409 4.27 4.59 0.50
N ASN A 410 3.97 5.65 -0.23
CA ASN A 410 4.26 7.02 0.20
C ASN A 410 3.52 7.36 1.49
N LYS A 411 2.22 7.06 1.55
CA LYS A 411 1.38 7.35 2.71
C LYS A 411 1.80 6.56 3.97
N TYR A 412 2.26 5.32 3.81
CA TYR A 412 2.58 4.43 4.92
C TYR A 412 4.07 4.00 4.95
N LYS A 413 4.94 4.81 4.37
CA LYS A 413 6.39 4.56 4.27
C LYS A 413 7.01 4.21 5.62
N ASP A 414 6.51 4.78 6.69
CA ASP A 414 7.04 4.56 8.04
C ASP A 414 6.87 3.12 8.52
N ILE A 415 5.82 2.40 8.11
CA ILE A 415 5.69 0.97 8.41
C ILE A 415 6.87 0.20 7.80
N PHE A 416 7.17 0.46 6.52
CA PHE A 416 8.20 -0.25 5.77
C PHE A 416 9.63 0.13 6.17
N THR A 417 9.81 1.31 6.74
CA THR A 417 11.10 1.73 7.31
C THR A 417 11.25 1.32 8.77
N TYR A 418 10.13 1.11 9.48
CA TYR A 418 10.15 0.67 10.87
C TYR A 418 10.50 -0.80 11.01
N PHE A 419 9.80 -1.70 10.28
CA PHE A 419 10.06 -3.14 10.34
C PHE A 419 11.22 -3.55 9.44
N ASP A 420 12.23 -4.14 10.03
CA ASP A 420 13.37 -4.69 9.28
C ASP A 420 13.10 -6.13 8.81
N ALA A 421 12.15 -6.27 7.90
CA ALA A 421 11.73 -7.57 7.37
C ALA A 421 11.80 -7.60 5.82
N PRO A 422 12.03 -8.76 5.21
CA PRO A 422 11.78 -8.96 3.79
C PRO A 422 10.36 -8.55 3.41
N LEU A 423 10.21 -7.92 2.23
CA LEU A 423 8.97 -7.35 1.73
C LEU A 423 8.51 -8.07 0.46
N VAL A 424 7.28 -8.52 0.43
CA VAL A 424 6.61 -9.06 -0.76
C VAL A 424 5.43 -8.17 -1.12
N GLY A 425 5.51 -7.53 -2.27
CA GLY A 425 4.41 -6.75 -2.83
C GLY A 425 3.58 -7.56 -3.81
N LEU A 426 2.27 -7.38 -3.75
CA LEU A 426 1.29 -7.95 -4.67
C LEU A 426 0.60 -6.83 -5.42
N THR A 427 0.45 -6.95 -6.73
CA THR A 427 -0.37 -6.03 -7.52
C THR A 427 -1.02 -6.73 -8.70
N ALA A 428 -2.20 -6.25 -9.08
CA ALA A 428 -2.87 -6.66 -10.31
C ALA A 428 -2.61 -5.72 -11.50
N THR A 429 -1.98 -4.58 -11.23
CA THR A 429 -1.62 -3.61 -12.28
C THR A 429 -0.63 -4.24 -13.25
N PRO A 430 -0.87 -4.20 -14.58
CA PRO A 430 0.06 -4.73 -15.57
C PRO A 430 1.47 -4.13 -15.42
N LYS A 431 2.50 -4.94 -15.65
CA LYS A 431 3.91 -4.57 -15.40
C LYS A 431 4.36 -3.27 -16.09
N ASP A 432 3.87 -3.02 -17.32
CA ASP A 432 4.20 -1.84 -18.11
C ASP A 432 3.47 -0.58 -17.64
N GLU A 433 2.54 -0.72 -16.70
CA GLU A 433 1.68 0.33 -16.17
C GLU A 433 1.99 0.67 -14.71
N ILE A 434 2.87 -0.11 -14.09
CA ILE A 434 3.36 0.14 -12.74
C ILE A 434 4.29 1.36 -12.79
N ASP A 435 4.08 2.30 -11.88
CA ASP A 435 4.94 3.46 -11.71
C ASP A 435 6.41 3.05 -11.49
N LYS A 436 7.33 3.75 -12.12
CA LYS A 436 8.77 3.57 -11.94
C LYS A 436 9.20 3.62 -10.47
N ASN A 437 8.56 4.46 -9.66
CA ASN A 437 8.87 4.57 -8.25
C ASN A 437 8.50 3.30 -7.47
N THR A 438 7.43 2.60 -7.85
CA THR A 438 7.09 1.30 -7.26
C THR A 438 8.20 0.28 -7.51
N TYR A 439 8.75 0.20 -8.72
CA TYR A 439 9.91 -0.66 -8.99
C TYR A 439 11.14 -0.29 -8.16
N ASN A 440 11.40 1.01 -8.00
CA ASN A 440 12.51 1.49 -7.14
C ASN A 440 12.33 1.08 -5.68
N ILE A 441 11.09 1.11 -5.15
CA ILE A 441 10.77 0.66 -3.78
C ILE A 441 11.18 -0.81 -3.59
N PHE A 442 10.91 -1.65 -4.59
CA PHE A 442 11.24 -3.06 -4.56
C PHE A 442 12.66 -3.35 -5.08
N GLU A 443 13.46 -2.31 -5.36
CA GLU A 443 14.84 -2.43 -5.86
C GLU A 443 14.92 -3.27 -7.15
N LEU A 444 13.93 -3.08 -8.02
CA LEU A 444 13.79 -3.79 -9.29
C LEU A 444 13.99 -2.84 -10.47
N GLU A 445 14.40 -3.41 -11.60
CA GLU A 445 14.46 -2.71 -12.87
C GLU A 445 13.04 -2.41 -13.37
N ASN A 446 12.84 -1.21 -13.94
CA ASN A 446 11.53 -0.78 -14.43
C ASN A 446 10.97 -1.76 -15.48
N GLY A 447 9.72 -2.18 -15.28
CA GLY A 447 9.05 -3.16 -16.14
C GLY A 447 9.45 -4.63 -15.89
N VAL A 448 10.34 -4.91 -14.92
CA VAL A 448 10.84 -6.27 -14.62
C VAL A 448 10.49 -6.64 -13.18
N PRO A 449 9.25 -7.11 -12.91
CA PRO A 449 8.88 -7.62 -11.59
C PRO A 449 9.64 -8.91 -11.26
N THR A 450 9.63 -9.32 -9.99
CA THR A 450 10.18 -10.62 -9.57
C THR A 450 9.48 -11.76 -10.30
N TYR A 451 8.16 -11.66 -10.48
CA TYR A 451 7.37 -12.56 -11.30
C TYR A 451 6.16 -11.83 -11.88
N GLY A 452 5.83 -12.13 -13.15
CA GLY A 452 4.69 -11.55 -13.86
C GLY A 452 3.77 -12.62 -14.44
N TYR A 453 2.46 -12.51 -14.17
CA TYR A 453 1.41 -13.34 -14.78
C TYR A 453 0.18 -12.49 -15.08
N GLU A 454 0.15 -11.95 -16.27
CA GLU A 454 -0.84 -10.95 -16.71
C GLU A 454 -2.11 -11.58 -17.27
N LEU A 455 -3.18 -10.78 -17.39
CA LEU A 455 -4.49 -11.24 -17.85
C LEU A 455 -4.43 -11.93 -19.21
N ALA A 456 -3.71 -11.38 -20.18
CA ALA A 456 -3.60 -11.96 -21.54
C ALA A 456 -3.01 -13.37 -21.49
N GLN A 457 -1.99 -13.62 -20.66
CA GLN A 457 -1.41 -14.96 -20.50
C GLN A 457 -2.39 -15.89 -19.76
N ALA A 458 -3.06 -15.38 -18.71
CA ALA A 458 -4.03 -16.18 -17.96
C ALA A 458 -5.24 -16.61 -18.78
N VAL A 459 -5.70 -15.78 -19.70
CA VAL A 459 -6.75 -16.10 -20.66
C VAL A 459 -6.25 -17.13 -21.67
N LYS A 460 -5.06 -16.94 -22.24
CA LYS A 460 -4.43 -17.89 -23.16
C LYS A 460 -4.25 -19.28 -22.55
N ASP A 461 -3.92 -19.32 -21.27
CA ASP A 461 -3.74 -20.57 -20.53
C ASP A 461 -5.09 -21.20 -20.07
N GLY A 462 -6.20 -20.52 -20.27
CA GLY A 462 -7.53 -21.00 -19.89
C GLY A 462 -7.81 -20.94 -18.39
N TYR A 463 -7.10 -20.11 -17.63
CA TYR A 463 -7.35 -19.91 -16.18
C TYR A 463 -8.22 -18.70 -15.84
N LEU A 464 -8.41 -17.80 -16.80
CA LEU A 464 -9.33 -16.66 -16.70
C LEU A 464 -10.09 -16.53 -18.01
N VAL A 465 -11.24 -15.86 -18.00
CA VAL A 465 -12.02 -15.54 -19.19
C VAL A 465 -11.75 -14.12 -19.66
N ASP A 466 -11.84 -13.91 -20.97
CA ASP A 466 -11.69 -12.60 -21.59
C ASP A 466 -13.01 -11.80 -21.54
N PHE A 467 -12.93 -10.52 -21.83
CA PHE A 467 -14.09 -9.64 -21.87
C PHE A 467 -14.35 -9.11 -23.29
N LEU A 468 -15.62 -8.79 -23.55
CA LEU A 468 -16.01 -7.98 -24.69
C LEU A 468 -16.52 -6.63 -24.21
N SER A 469 -15.88 -5.57 -24.69
CA SER A 469 -16.34 -4.21 -24.47
C SER A 469 -17.51 -3.92 -25.40
N VAL A 470 -18.66 -3.62 -24.82
CA VAL A 470 -19.83 -3.10 -25.53
C VAL A 470 -19.74 -1.58 -25.46
N GLU A 471 -19.04 -0.98 -26.41
CA GLU A 471 -18.97 0.47 -26.52
C GLU A 471 -20.34 0.99 -26.99
N SER A 472 -21.08 1.59 -26.08
CA SER A 472 -22.30 2.36 -26.43
C SER A 472 -21.89 3.81 -26.46
N SER A 473 -21.43 4.30 -27.61
CA SER A 473 -21.28 5.74 -27.83
C SER A 473 -22.66 6.39 -27.80
N LEU A 474 -23.06 6.86 -26.64
CA LEU A 474 -24.16 7.83 -26.57
C LEU A 474 -23.59 9.14 -27.13
N LYS A 475 -24.21 9.70 -28.15
CA LYS A 475 -23.82 10.90 -28.91
C LYS A 475 -23.45 12.14 -28.07
N PHE A 476 -23.60 12.10 -26.75
CA PHE A 476 -23.34 13.19 -25.81
C PHE A 476 -21.88 13.33 -25.34
N ILE A 477 -21.02 12.33 -25.66
CA ILE A 477 -19.60 12.40 -25.24
C ILE A 477 -18.78 13.27 -26.19
N GLU A 478 -19.30 13.62 -27.38
CA GLU A 478 -18.56 14.36 -28.41
C GLU A 478 -18.57 15.90 -28.23
N GLU A 479 -19.49 16.45 -27.44
CA GLU A 479 -19.59 17.90 -27.22
C GLU A 479 -19.18 18.25 -25.79
N GLY A 480 -17.91 18.43 -25.56
CA GLY A 480 -17.34 18.74 -24.25
C GLY A 480 -17.87 20.00 -23.56
N ILE A 481 -17.86 20.04 -22.22
CA ILE A 481 -18.20 21.20 -21.38
C ILE A 481 -16.94 21.90 -20.87
N VAL A 482 -16.99 23.22 -20.84
CA VAL A 482 -15.92 24.09 -20.37
C VAL A 482 -16.13 24.33 -18.87
N TYR A 483 -15.09 24.13 -18.04
CA TYR A 483 -15.10 24.34 -16.58
C TYR A 483 -15.63 25.72 -16.18
N ASP A 484 -15.29 26.75 -16.95
CA ASP A 484 -15.70 28.15 -16.69
C ASP A 484 -17.21 28.41 -16.81
N GLU A 485 -17.96 27.51 -17.48
CA GLU A 485 -19.42 27.65 -17.67
C GLU A 485 -20.24 26.95 -16.57
N LEU A 486 -19.58 26.36 -15.55
CA LEU A 486 -20.19 25.61 -14.46
C LEU A 486 -20.75 26.51 -13.36
N SER A 487 -21.84 26.07 -12.70
CA SER A 487 -22.26 26.64 -11.42
C SER A 487 -21.23 26.36 -10.32
N GLU A 488 -21.18 27.19 -9.28
CA GLU A 488 -20.22 26.98 -8.18
C GLU A 488 -20.39 25.63 -7.47
N GLU A 489 -21.62 25.12 -7.32
CA GLU A 489 -21.90 23.79 -6.78
C GLU A 489 -21.36 22.66 -7.70
N ASP A 490 -21.40 22.86 -9.01
CA ASP A 490 -20.87 21.91 -9.98
C ASP A 490 -19.33 21.97 -10.06
N LYS A 491 -18.72 23.14 -9.83
CA LYS A 491 -17.25 23.29 -9.75
C LYS A 491 -16.68 22.57 -8.52
N GLU A 492 -17.29 22.72 -7.35
CA GLU A 492 -16.87 21.98 -6.15
C GLU A 492 -16.99 20.46 -6.34
N ALA A 493 -18.05 19.99 -6.97
CA ALA A 493 -18.21 18.57 -7.30
C ALA A 493 -17.20 18.11 -8.38
N TYR A 494 -16.77 19.01 -9.23
CA TYR A 494 -15.75 18.78 -10.26
C TYR A 494 -14.37 18.63 -9.63
N GLU A 495 -13.95 19.59 -8.81
CA GLU A 495 -12.67 19.58 -8.11
C GLU A 495 -12.53 18.33 -7.24
N ALA A 496 -13.56 18.01 -6.44
CA ALA A 496 -13.59 16.79 -5.62
C ALA A 496 -13.52 15.47 -6.42
N THR A 497 -13.80 15.52 -7.74
CA THR A 497 -13.87 14.32 -8.59
C THR A 497 -12.65 14.17 -9.50
N PHE A 498 -12.00 15.26 -9.89
CA PHE A 498 -11.01 15.31 -10.98
C PHE A 498 -9.66 15.93 -10.57
N GLU A 499 -9.53 16.41 -9.34
CA GLU A 499 -8.24 16.75 -8.77
C GLU A 499 -7.34 15.51 -8.78
N ASP A 500 -6.19 15.59 -9.42
CA ASP A 500 -5.23 14.49 -9.42
C ASP A 500 -4.49 14.40 -8.08
N GLU A 501 -3.66 13.39 -7.92
CA GLU A 501 -2.83 13.17 -6.73
C GLU A 501 -1.84 14.33 -6.45
N ASN A 502 -1.71 15.30 -7.35
CA ASN A 502 -0.84 16.49 -7.26
C ASN A 502 -1.63 17.80 -7.10
N GLY A 503 -2.97 17.75 -7.02
CA GLY A 503 -3.82 18.93 -6.93
C GLY A 503 -4.01 19.67 -8.27
N GLU A 504 -3.65 19.06 -9.42
CA GLU A 504 -3.83 19.66 -10.73
C GLU A 504 -5.15 19.22 -11.37
N LEU A 505 -5.95 20.19 -11.81
CA LEU A 505 -7.18 19.98 -12.57
C LEU A 505 -6.86 19.90 -14.06
N PRO A 506 -7.34 18.89 -14.80
CA PRO A 506 -7.11 18.82 -16.23
C PRO A 506 -7.83 19.96 -16.97
N GLU A 507 -7.10 20.71 -17.79
CA GLU A 507 -7.58 21.90 -18.54
C GLU A 507 -8.79 21.65 -19.46
N LYS A 508 -9.11 20.41 -19.76
CA LYS A 508 -10.25 20.03 -20.61
C LYS A 508 -10.76 18.64 -20.28
N ILE A 509 -11.67 18.53 -19.35
CA ILE A 509 -12.64 17.44 -19.30
C ILE A 509 -14.02 18.07 -19.12
N SER A 510 -14.90 17.74 -20.03
CA SER A 510 -16.31 18.13 -20.05
C SER A 510 -17.12 17.43 -18.96
N SER A 511 -17.02 17.84 -17.74
CA SER A 511 -17.41 17.02 -16.60
C SER A 511 -18.64 17.43 -15.81
N SER A 512 -19.11 18.65 -15.90
CA SER A 512 -20.43 18.97 -15.30
C SER A 512 -21.57 18.38 -16.11
N ALA A 513 -21.41 18.33 -17.44
CA ALA A 513 -22.34 17.56 -18.26
C ALA A 513 -22.26 16.08 -17.96
N LEU A 514 -21.08 15.52 -17.68
CA LEU A 514 -20.98 14.14 -17.24
C LEU A 514 -21.73 13.93 -15.92
N ASN A 515 -21.61 14.83 -14.95
CA ASN A 515 -22.36 14.76 -13.70
C ASN A 515 -23.85 14.94 -13.90
N SER A 516 -24.29 16.00 -14.58
CA SER A 516 -25.70 16.24 -14.91
C SER A 516 -26.29 15.09 -15.74
N TRP A 517 -25.48 14.51 -16.61
CA TRP A 517 -25.84 13.37 -17.45
C TRP A 517 -25.96 12.07 -16.65
N LEU A 518 -25.04 11.78 -15.73
CA LEU A 518 -25.08 10.59 -14.87
C LEU A 518 -26.36 10.55 -14.00
N PHE A 519 -26.81 11.68 -13.50
CA PHE A 519 -28.02 11.79 -12.67
C PHE A 519 -29.31 12.01 -13.45
N ASN A 520 -29.23 12.16 -14.79
CA ASN A 520 -30.42 12.34 -15.64
C ASN A 520 -31.22 11.05 -15.71
N GLU A 521 -32.52 11.13 -15.42
CA GLU A 521 -33.43 9.98 -15.38
C GLU A 521 -33.50 9.24 -16.72
N ASP A 522 -33.53 9.97 -17.83
CA ASP A 522 -33.57 9.36 -19.18
C ASP A 522 -32.29 8.63 -19.54
N THR A 523 -31.15 9.13 -19.07
CA THR A 523 -29.85 8.48 -19.23
C THR A 523 -29.80 7.17 -18.45
N ILE A 524 -30.21 7.18 -17.19
CA ILE A 524 -30.25 5.98 -16.34
C ILE A 524 -31.21 4.94 -16.94
N LYS A 525 -32.39 5.35 -17.41
CA LYS A 525 -33.35 4.46 -18.12
C LYS A 525 -32.72 3.80 -19.33
N LYS A 526 -32.01 4.56 -20.18
CA LYS A 526 -31.30 4.04 -21.35
C LYS A 526 -30.20 3.06 -20.99
N VAL A 527 -29.40 3.37 -19.99
CA VAL A 527 -28.33 2.47 -19.47
C VAL A 527 -28.94 1.15 -18.99
N LEU A 528 -29.97 1.22 -18.16
CA LEU A 528 -30.68 0.04 -17.67
C LEU A 528 -31.33 -0.74 -18.79
N HIS A 529 -31.95 -0.09 -19.75
CA HIS A 529 -32.54 -0.75 -20.93
C HIS A 529 -31.48 -1.46 -21.78
N ILE A 530 -30.34 -0.85 -22.04
CA ILE A 530 -29.22 -1.47 -22.77
C ILE A 530 -28.73 -2.71 -22.02
N LEU A 531 -28.50 -2.58 -20.71
CA LEU A 531 -28.08 -3.71 -19.88
C LEU A 531 -29.10 -4.86 -19.92
N MET A 532 -30.35 -4.57 -19.65
CA MET A 532 -31.43 -5.58 -19.63
C MET A 532 -31.68 -6.25 -20.95
N THR A 533 -31.36 -5.57 -22.08
CA THR A 533 -31.56 -6.08 -23.43
C THR A 533 -30.33 -6.79 -23.99
N LYS A 534 -29.13 -6.25 -23.76
CA LYS A 534 -27.87 -6.72 -24.36
C LYS A 534 -26.97 -7.50 -23.39
N GLY A 535 -27.27 -7.47 -22.09
CA GLY A 535 -26.49 -8.20 -21.09
C GLY A 535 -26.54 -9.71 -21.30
N ILE A 536 -25.45 -10.40 -20.96
CA ILE A 536 -25.42 -11.87 -21.00
C ILE A 536 -26.45 -12.41 -20.00
N ARG A 537 -27.21 -13.40 -20.43
CA ARG A 537 -28.28 -14.03 -19.65
C ARG A 537 -27.97 -15.49 -19.37
N THR A 538 -28.59 -16.00 -18.32
CA THR A 538 -28.60 -17.41 -17.90
C THR A 538 -30.02 -17.94 -17.96
N ASN A 539 -30.24 -19.20 -17.62
CA ASN A 539 -31.56 -19.86 -17.62
C ASN A 539 -32.27 -19.73 -18.94
N TYR A 540 -31.60 -20.17 -20.03
CA TYR A 540 -32.13 -20.12 -21.38
C TYR A 540 -32.59 -18.72 -21.87
N GLY A 541 -31.90 -17.68 -21.33
CA GLY A 541 -32.15 -16.28 -21.67
C GLY A 541 -33.22 -15.59 -20.81
N GLU A 542 -33.76 -16.26 -19.80
CA GLU A 542 -34.79 -15.67 -18.91
C GLU A 542 -34.20 -14.70 -17.88
N THR A 543 -33.04 -15.05 -17.27
CA THR A 543 -32.47 -14.29 -16.18
C THR A 543 -31.23 -13.52 -16.64
N LEU A 544 -31.12 -12.22 -16.32
CA LEU A 544 -29.89 -11.50 -16.54
C LEU A 544 -28.78 -12.13 -15.68
N GLY A 545 -27.62 -12.38 -16.23
CA GLY A 545 -26.47 -12.87 -15.46
C GLY A 545 -26.07 -11.90 -14.35
N LYS A 546 -25.42 -12.39 -13.28
CA LYS A 546 -24.93 -11.54 -12.18
C LYS A 546 -24.18 -10.33 -12.75
N THR A 547 -24.59 -9.15 -12.29
CA THR A 547 -24.17 -7.87 -12.86
C THR A 547 -23.67 -6.94 -11.75
N ILE A 548 -22.57 -6.22 -12.00
CA ILE A 548 -22.10 -5.15 -11.13
C ILE A 548 -22.21 -3.83 -11.88
N ILE A 549 -22.95 -2.87 -11.34
CA ILE A 549 -23.01 -1.49 -11.81
C ILE A 549 -22.13 -0.63 -10.88
N PHE A 550 -21.09 -0.04 -11.44
CA PHE A 550 -20.23 0.88 -10.71
C PHE A 550 -20.78 2.29 -10.80
N ALA A 551 -21.34 2.78 -9.71
CA ALA A 551 -21.91 4.11 -9.56
C ALA A 551 -20.88 5.12 -9.06
N LYS A 552 -21.12 6.42 -9.31
CA LYS A 552 -20.24 7.51 -8.94
C LYS A 552 -20.14 7.70 -7.42
N ASN A 553 -21.29 7.80 -6.76
CA ASN A 553 -21.44 7.98 -5.32
C ASN A 553 -22.74 7.31 -4.84
N HIS A 554 -23.01 7.39 -3.54
CA HIS A 554 -24.21 6.82 -2.91
C HIS A 554 -25.50 7.32 -3.54
N ASP A 555 -25.64 8.63 -3.71
CA ASP A 555 -26.87 9.24 -4.28
C ASP A 555 -27.13 8.76 -5.71
N HIS A 556 -26.05 8.58 -6.51
CA HIS A 556 -26.16 8.00 -7.83
C HIS A 556 -26.62 6.54 -7.79
N ALA A 557 -26.07 5.75 -6.86
CA ALA A 557 -26.45 4.35 -6.69
C ALA A 557 -27.92 4.21 -6.28
N GLU A 558 -28.41 5.00 -5.34
CA GLU A 558 -29.80 5.07 -4.92
C GLU A 558 -30.72 5.52 -6.06
N LYS A 559 -30.30 6.53 -6.85
CA LYS A 559 -31.07 6.99 -8.01
C LYS A 559 -31.21 5.91 -9.09
N ILE A 560 -30.15 5.15 -9.35
CA ILE A 560 -30.20 3.99 -10.27
C ILE A 560 -31.18 2.95 -9.74
N LEU A 561 -31.15 2.64 -8.44
CA LEU A 561 -32.07 1.68 -7.82
C LEU A 561 -33.53 2.16 -7.88
N GLU A 562 -33.79 3.43 -7.59
CA GLU A 562 -35.12 4.05 -7.69
C GLU A 562 -35.70 3.91 -9.10
N ILE A 563 -34.91 4.25 -10.12
CA ILE A 563 -35.34 4.20 -11.52
C ILE A 563 -35.51 2.75 -11.96
N PHE A 564 -34.63 1.83 -11.53
CA PHE A 564 -34.80 0.41 -11.80
C PHE A 564 -36.14 -0.11 -11.26
N GLY A 565 -36.52 0.25 -10.03
CA GLY A 565 -37.80 -0.13 -9.44
C GLY A 565 -39.00 0.42 -10.19
N LYS A 566 -38.90 1.61 -10.80
CA LYS A 566 -39.96 2.21 -11.64
C LYS A 566 -40.09 1.53 -13.00
N GLU A 567 -38.97 1.24 -13.68
CA GLU A 567 -38.96 0.65 -15.03
C GLU A 567 -39.21 -0.86 -15.03
N TYR A 568 -38.83 -1.56 -13.93
CA TYR A 568 -38.96 -3.02 -13.78
C TYR A 568 -39.71 -3.43 -12.51
N PRO A 569 -40.97 -2.98 -12.30
CA PRO A 569 -41.70 -3.22 -11.06
C PRO A 569 -41.99 -4.71 -10.80
N ASN A 570 -41.90 -5.55 -11.80
CA ASN A 570 -42.10 -7.00 -11.71
C ASN A 570 -40.86 -7.76 -11.19
N LEU A 571 -39.74 -7.05 -10.92
CA LEU A 571 -38.49 -7.63 -10.45
C LEU A 571 -38.08 -7.09 -9.07
N PRO A 572 -38.89 -7.28 -7.99
CA PRO A 572 -38.59 -6.79 -6.68
C PRO A 572 -37.33 -7.46 -6.12
N GLY A 573 -36.40 -6.67 -5.53
CA GLY A 573 -35.15 -7.18 -4.96
C GLY A 573 -34.10 -7.63 -5.99
N TYR A 574 -34.38 -7.48 -7.28
CA TYR A 574 -33.47 -7.88 -8.35
C TYR A 574 -32.19 -7.01 -8.39
N ALA A 575 -32.32 -5.75 -8.06
CA ALA A 575 -31.21 -4.82 -7.87
C ALA A 575 -31.10 -4.38 -6.42
N LYS A 576 -29.86 -4.17 -5.95
CA LYS A 576 -29.58 -3.72 -4.56
C LYS A 576 -28.33 -2.84 -4.57
N VAL A 577 -28.36 -1.74 -3.81
CA VAL A 577 -27.16 -0.94 -3.55
C VAL A 577 -26.30 -1.69 -2.54
N ILE A 578 -25.00 -1.78 -2.81
CA ILE A 578 -24.00 -2.37 -1.92
C ILE A 578 -22.83 -1.38 -1.79
N ASP A 579 -22.82 -0.62 -0.69
CA ASP A 579 -21.81 0.39 -0.41
C ASP A 579 -21.47 0.50 1.09
N ASN A 580 -20.55 1.41 1.43
CA ASN A 580 -20.07 1.63 2.78
C ASN A 580 -21.10 2.27 3.74
N TYR A 581 -22.22 2.78 3.23
CA TYR A 581 -23.29 3.38 4.04
C TYR A 581 -24.26 2.34 4.59
N MET A 582 -24.20 1.10 4.09
CA MET A 582 -25.05 0.01 4.57
C MET A 582 -24.55 -0.55 5.90
N THR A 583 -25.47 -0.72 6.87
CA THR A 583 -25.17 -1.33 8.18
C THR A 583 -24.75 -2.80 8.07
N TYR A 584 -25.21 -3.52 7.05
CA TYR A 584 -24.93 -4.95 6.83
C TYR A 584 -24.33 -5.22 5.43
N ALA A 585 -23.40 -4.38 5.01
CA ALA A 585 -22.79 -4.46 3.69
C ALA A 585 -22.13 -5.83 3.41
N GLN A 586 -21.48 -6.44 4.41
CA GLN A 586 -20.87 -7.75 4.25
C GLN A 586 -21.92 -8.85 4.00
N SER A 587 -23.04 -8.82 4.68
CA SER A 587 -24.15 -9.77 4.44
C SER A 587 -24.72 -9.60 3.02
N ALA A 588 -24.82 -8.37 2.51
CA ALA A 588 -25.27 -8.12 1.15
C ALA A 588 -24.28 -8.64 0.09
N ILE A 589 -22.97 -8.55 0.37
CA ILE A 589 -21.93 -9.15 -0.47
C ILE A 589 -22.03 -10.68 -0.45
N ASP A 590 -22.21 -11.26 0.74
CA ASP A 590 -22.34 -12.71 0.88
C ASP A 590 -23.60 -13.21 0.13
N GLU A 591 -24.74 -12.51 0.22
CA GLU A 591 -25.95 -12.82 -0.54
C GLU A 591 -25.72 -12.70 -2.06
N PHE A 592 -25.07 -11.64 -2.52
CA PHE A 592 -24.73 -11.46 -3.95
C PHE A 592 -23.77 -12.56 -4.44
N SER A 593 -22.93 -13.09 -3.57
CA SER A 593 -21.97 -14.14 -3.91
C SER A 593 -22.59 -15.53 -4.02
N GLU A 594 -23.85 -15.71 -3.60
CA GLU A 594 -24.57 -16.97 -3.76
C GLU A 594 -25.19 -17.03 -5.16
N PRO A 595 -24.94 -18.09 -5.96
CA PRO A 595 -25.39 -18.19 -7.35
C PRO A 595 -26.90 -17.99 -7.56
N ASP A 596 -27.71 -18.62 -6.69
CA ASP A 596 -29.16 -18.70 -6.85
C ASP A 596 -29.92 -17.64 -6.03
N LYS A 597 -29.21 -16.74 -5.32
CA LYS A 597 -29.85 -15.71 -4.50
C LYS A 597 -29.88 -14.35 -5.20
N LEU A 598 -30.91 -13.57 -4.87
CA LEU A 598 -30.96 -12.14 -5.17
C LEU A 598 -29.97 -11.38 -4.25
N PRO A 599 -29.43 -10.26 -4.67
CA PRO A 599 -29.75 -9.54 -5.90
C PRO A 599 -29.02 -10.13 -7.12
N GLN A 600 -29.60 -9.89 -8.29
CA GLN A 600 -28.96 -10.19 -9.57
C GLN A 600 -28.08 -9.05 -10.06
N ILE A 601 -28.44 -7.82 -9.68
CA ILE A 601 -27.69 -6.60 -9.99
C ILE A 601 -27.22 -5.98 -8.67
N ALA A 602 -25.92 -5.90 -8.50
CA ALA A 602 -25.28 -5.15 -7.41
C ALA A 602 -24.89 -3.76 -7.91
N ILE A 603 -25.42 -2.71 -7.31
CA ILE A 603 -25.06 -1.32 -7.62
C ILE A 603 -24.07 -0.87 -6.54
N SER A 604 -22.81 -0.60 -6.91
CA SER A 604 -21.74 -0.34 -5.96
C SER A 604 -20.99 0.94 -6.29
N VAL A 605 -20.58 1.64 -5.25
CA VAL A 605 -19.71 2.82 -5.38
C VAL A 605 -18.24 2.40 -5.43
N ASP A 606 -17.76 1.76 -4.34
CA ASP A 606 -16.37 1.36 -4.19
C ASP A 606 -16.18 -0.04 -3.61
N MET A 607 -17.17 -0.59 -2.89
CA MET A 607 -16.99 -1.83 -2.13
C MET A 607 -16.73 -3.05 -3.01
N LEU A 608 -17.34 -3.11 -4.20
CA LEU A 608 -17.18 -4.22 -5.13
C LEU A 608 -16.04 -3.99 -6.15
N ASP A 609 -15.35 -2.86 -6.11
CA ASP A 609 -14.19 -2.59 -6.96
C ASP A 609 -13.07 -3.58 -6.68
N THR A 610 -12.90 -3.95 -5.39
CA THR A 610 -11.89 -4.90 -4.89
C THR A 610 -12.52 -5.91 -3.94
N GLY A 611 -11.86 -7.05 -3.71
CA GLY A 611 -12.13 -7.93 -2.57
C GLY A 611 -13.29 -8.92 -2.67
N ILE A 612 -14.06 -8.97 -3.76
CA ILE A 612 -15.11 -9.99 -3.94
C ILE A 612 -14.66 -11.10 -4.91
N ASP A 613 -15.17 -12.29 -4.70
CA ASP A 613 -14.95 -13.44 -5.55
C ASP A 613 -16.30 -14.07 -5.93
N VAL A 614 -16.89 -13.60 -7.03
CA VAL A 614 -18.17 -14.04 -7.59
C VAL A 614 -17.94 -14.51 -9.02
N PRO A 615 -17.73 -15.82 -9.23
CA PRO A 615 -17.45 -16.37 -10.57
C PRO A 615 -18.57 -16.13 -11.58
N GLU A 616 -19.81 -16.03 -11.11
CA GLU A 616 -21.03 -15.89 -11.89
C GLU A 616 -21.20 -14.49 -12.50
N VAL A 617 -20.34 -13.51 -12.21
CA VAL A 617 -20.44 -12.17 -12.80
C VAL A 617 -20.22 -12.24 -14.31
N LEU A 618 -21.26 -11.88 -15.06
CA LEU A 618 -21.29 -11.89 -16.52
C LEU A 618 -21.33 -10.50 -17.14
N ASN A 619 -21.73 -9.48 -16.37
CA ASN A 619 -21.85 -8.11 -16.88
C ASN A 619 -21.24 -7.13 -15.90
N LEU A 620 -20.40 -6.24 -16.39
CA LEU A 620 -19.87 -5.09 -15.66
C LEU A 620 -20.33 -3.81 -16.35
N VAL A 621 -20.86 -2.88 -15.58
CA VAL A 621 -21.37 -1.59 -16.09
C VAL A 621 -20.55 -0.46 -15.44
N PHE A 622 -19.73 0.21 -16.23
CA PHE A 622 -18.99 1.39 -15.81
C PHE A 622 -19.86 2.64 -16.02
N PHE A 623 -20.56 3.03 -14.96
CA PHE A 623 -21.40 4.21 -14.94
C PHE A 623 -20.79 5.30 -14.06
N LYS A 624 -19.46 5.31 -14.00
CA LYS A 624 -18.60 6.35 -13.42
C LYS A 624 -17.33 6.50 -14.23
N LYS A 625 -16.71 7.68 -14.17
CA LYS A 625 -15.35 7.88 -14.66
C LYS A 625 -14.38 7.29 -13.64
N VAL A 626 -13.47 6.45 -14.11
CA VAL A 626 -12.40 5.86 -13.28
C VAL A 626 -11.10 6.57 -13.62
N MET A 627 -10.46 7.19 -12.63
CA MET A 627 -9.23 7.95 -12.82
C MET A 627 -7.97 7.10 -12.60
N SER A 628 -8.04 6.09 -11.74
CA SER A 628 -6.92 5.18 -11.49
C SER A 628 -6.96 3.97 -12.42
N LYS A 629 -5.88 3.77 -13.17
CA LYS A 629 -5.73 2.65 -14.07
C LYS A 629 -5.64 1.31 -13.33
N ALA A 630 -4.97 1.30 -12.16
CA ALA A 630 -4.94 0.14 -11.27
C ALA A 630 -6.36 -0.25 -10.82
N LYS A 631 -7.17 0.73 -10.38
CA LYS A 631 -8.57 0.52 -9.99
C LYS A 631 -9.41 0.03 -11.16
N PHE A 632 -9.20 0.56 -12.36
CA PHE A 632 -9.88 0.12 -13.57
C PHE A 632 -9.65 -1.37 -13.86
N TRP A 633 -8.39 -1.83 -13.82
CA TRP A 633 -8.05 -3.24 -13.99
C TRP A 633 -8.58 -4.13 -12.85
N GLN A 634 -8.62 -3.66 -11.64
CA GLN A 634 -9.23 -4.38 -10.51
C GLN A 634 -10.73 -4.60 -10.72
N MET A 635 -11.43 -3.56 -11.19
CA MET A 635 -12.87 -3.62 -11.52
C MET A 635 -13.13 -4.58 -12.68
N ILE A 636 -12.36 -4.54 -13.77
CA ILE A 636 -12.42 -5.51 -14.88
C ILE A 636 -12.22 -6.93 -14.35
N GLY A 637 -11.29 -7.10 -13.42
CA GLY A 637 -10.98 -8.39 -12.81
C GLY A 637 -12.14 -9.04 -12.05
N ARG A 638 -13.23 -8.32 -11.79
CA ARG A 638 -14.45 -8.93 -11.17
C ARG A 638 -15.17 -9.90 -12.10
N GLY A 639 -15.04 -9.72 -13.41
CA GLY A 639 -15.67 -10.59 -14.40
C GLY A 639 -14.78 -11.74 -14.90
N THR A 640 -13.49 -11.75 -14.61
CA THR A 640 -12.52 -12.67 -15.26
C THR A 640 -12.54 -14.12 -14.76
N ARG A 641 -13.31 -14.45 -13.73
CA ARG A 641 -13.36 -15.80 -13.16
C ARG A 641 -13.97 -16.82 -14.12
N LEU A 642 -13.40 -18.03 -14.12
CA LEU A 642 -14.03 -19.20 -14.71
C LEU A 642 -15.27 -19.56 -13.90
N CYS A 643 -16.31 -19.99 -14.57
CA CYS A 643 -17.52 -20.57 -13.96
C CYS A 643 -18.04 -21.70 -14.83
N PRO A 644 -17.70 -22.95 -14.50
CA PRO A 644 -18.16 -24.12 -15.25
C PRO A 644 -19.68 -24.28 -15.21
N GLY A 645 -20.27 -24.60 -16.33
CA GLY A 645 -21.69 -24.91 -16.46
C GLY A 645 -22.66 -23.72 -16.25
N LEU A 646 -22.16 -22.48 -16.18
CA LEU A 646 -22.96 -21.29 -15.85
C LEU A 646 -24.01 -20.95 -16.94
N LEU A 647 -23.71 -21.21 -18.20
CA LEU A 647 -24.56 -20.89 -19.34
C LEU A 647 -25.27 -22.12 -19.79
N ASP A 648 -26.29 -22.56 -19.03
CA ASP A 648 -27.17 -23.69 -19.37
C ASP A 648 -26.42 -25.01 -19.60
N GLY A 649 -25.38 -25.23 -18.79
CA GLY A 649 -24.49 -26.40 -18.86
C GLY A 649 -23.20 -26.14 -19.63
N GLU A 650 -23.07 -25.01 -20.31
CA GLU A 650 -21.83 -24.56 -20.92
C GLU A 650 -21.02 -23.68 -19.94
N ASP A 651 -19.70 -23.73 -20.07
CA ASP A 651 -18.79 -22.94 -19.26
C ASP A 651 -18.83 -21.46 -19.67
N LYS A 652 -18.62 -20.58 -18.73
CA LYS A 652 -18.43 -19.15 -18.96
C LYS A 652 -17.22 -18.92 -19.87
N GLN A 653 -17.47 -18.46 -21.13
CA GLN A 653 -16.43 -18.21 -22.12
C GLN A 653 -15.95 -16.76 -22.13
N LYS A 654 -16.82 -15.81 -21.73
CA LYS A 654 -16.57 -14.36 -21.72
C LYS A 654 -17.53 -13.66 -20.79
N PHE A 655 -17.26 -12.38 -20.53
CA PHE A 655 -18.18 -11.47 -19.87
C PHE A 655 -18.24 -10.13 -20.63
N TYR A 656 -19.29 -9.35 -20.39
CA TYR A 656 -19.48 -8.07 -21.05
C TYR A 656 -19.12 -6.91 -20.13
N ILE A 657 -18.49 -5.89 -20.74
CA ILE A 657 -18.23 -4.60 -20.10
C ILE A 657 -18.98 -3.53 -20.89
N PHE A 658 -19.91 -2.86 -20.21
CA PHE A 658 -20.63 -1.69 -20.71
C PHE A 658 -19.95 -0.45 -20.16
N ASP A 659 -19.20 0.25 -20.99
CA ASP A 659 -18.50 1.49 -20.59
C ASP A 659 -19.29 2.69 -21.13
N PHE A 660 -20.04 3.34 -20.24
CA PHE A 660 -20.82 4.53 -20.56
C PHE A 660 -20.09 5.85 -20.33
N CYS A 661 -18.90 5.81 -19.72
CA CYS A 661 -18.10 6.99 -19.37
C CYS A 661 -16.79 7.11 -20.15
N GLY A 662 -16.60 6.29 -21.18
CA GLY A 662 -15.42 6.35 -22.04
C GLY A 662 -14.11 6.03 -21.31
N ASN A 663 -14.13 5.13 -20.31
CA ASN A 663 -12.95 4.78 -19.54
C ASN A 663 -11.89 4.06 -20.42
N PHE A 664 -12.32 3.19 -21.33
CA PHE A 664 -11.40 2.54 -22.25
C PHE A 664 -10.70 3.55 -23.17
N GLU A 665 -11.43 4.53 -23.70
CA GLU A 665 -10.88 5.58 -24.53
C GLU A 665 -9.92 6.47 -23.74
N PHE A 666 -10.32 6.90 -22.53
CA PHE A 666 -9.50 7.70 -21.63
C PHE A 666 -8.15 7.03 -21.37
N PHE A 667 -8.12 5.74 -21.00
CA PHE A 667 -6.86 5.05 -20.72
C PHE A 667 -6.02 4.75 -21.98
N ARG A 668 -6.61 4.73 -23.16
CA ARG A 668 -5.87 4.65 -24.44
C ARG A 668 -5.24 5.99 -24.83
N MET A 669 -5.94 7.09 -24.61
CA MET A 669 -5.47 8.45 -24.96
C MET A 669 -4.32 8.94 -24.12
N ASN A 670 -4.26 8.61 -22.84
CA ASN A 670 -3.21 9.04 -21.92
C ASN A 670 -1.85 8.33 -22.11
N LYS A 671 -1.76 7.37 -23.00
CA LYS A 671 -0.49 6.75 -23.38
C LYS A 671 -0.32 6.80 -24.90
N GLY A 672 0.69 7.50 -25.36
CA GLY A 672 1.18 7.43 -26.73
C GLY A 672 1.68 6.04 -27.19
N LYS A 673 1.05 4.97 -26.68
CA LYS A 673 1.22 3.56 -27.05
C LYS A 673 -0.13 2.92 -27.32
N ALA A 674 -0.76 3.38 -28.36
CA ALA A 674 -1.93 2.72 -28.95
C ALA A 674 -1.55 1.47 -29.79
N THR A 675 -0.51 0.74 -29.44
CA THR A 675 0.04 -0.26 -30.36
C THR A 675 -0.54 -1.66 -30.25
N ALA A 676 -1.00 -2.10 -29.07
CA ALA A 676 -1.46 -3.49 -28.94
C ALA A 676 -2.90 -3.73 -29.45
N ASN A 677 -3.81 -2.78 -29.21
CA ASN A 677 -5.22 -2.92 -29.69
C ASN A 677 -5.45 -2.39 -31.10
N MET A 678 -4.66 -1.42 -31.58
CA MET A 678 -4.68 -1.08 -33.01
C MET A 678 -4.11 -2.21 -33.85
N MET A 679 -3.09 -2.94 -33.39
CA MET A 679 -2.63 -4.17 -34.05
C MET A 679 -3.72 -5.26 -34.08
N ALA A 680 -4.48 -5.43 -33.00
CA ALA A 680 -5.58 -6.40 -32.98
C ALA A 680 -6.73 -6.01 -33.96
N LEU A 681 -7.08 -4.72 -34.00
CA LEU A 681 -8.11 -4.23 -34.96
C LEU A 681 -7.58 -4.28 -36.38
N GLN A 682 -6.37 -3.86 -36.64
CA GLN A 682 -5.76 -3.97 -37.98
C GLN A 682 -5.55 -5.43 -38.38
N GLY A 683 -5.18 -6.32 -37.44
CA GLY A 683 -5.11 -7.75 -37.68
C GLY A 683 -6.47 -8.37 -37.94
N ALA A 684 -7.53 -7.94 -37.26
CA ALA A 684 -8.90 -8.38 -37.50
C ALA A 684 -9.40 -7.89 -38.87
N ILE A 685 -9.13 -6.63 -39.23
CA ILE A 685 -9.43 -6.08 -40.57
C ILE A 685 -8.68 -6.86 -41.65
N PHE A 686 -7.38 -7.08 -41.47
CA PHE A 686 -6.58 -7.87 -42.41
C PHE A 686 -7.11 -9.29 -42.59
N ASN A 687 -7.47 -9.98 -41.50
CA ASN A 687 -8.07 -11.30 -41.54
C ASN A 687 -9.43 -11.30 -42.25
N LEU A 688 -10.26 -10.28 -42.04
CA LEU A 688 -11.54 -10.13 -42.76
C LEU A 688 -11.32 -9.86 -44.25
N GLU A 689 -10.41 -8.97 -44.60
CA GLU A 689 -10.00 -8.69 -46.00
C GLU A 689 -9.48 -9.96 -46.66
N PHE A 690 -8.67 -10.74 -45.95
CA PHE A 690 -8.17 -12.03 -46.45
C PHE A 690 -9.28 -13.04 -46.67
N GLN A 691 -10.22 -13.20 -45.72
CA GLN A 691 -11.35 -14.11 -45.86
C GLN A 691 -12.30 -13.71 -47.01
N ILE A 692 -12.56 -12.40 -47.17
CA ILE A 692 -13.35 -11.87 -48.29
C ILE A 692 -12.63 -12.17 -49.61
N THR A 693 -11.33 -11.89 -49.68
CA THR A 693 -10.52 -12.15 -50.88
C THR A 693 -10.50 -13.64 -51.25
N TYR A 694 -10.40 -14.51 -50.23
CA TYR A 694 -10.46 -15.96 -50.44
C TYR A 694 -11.82 -16.40 -50.97
N LYS A 695 -12.94 -15.94 -50.34
CA LYS A 695 -14.29 -16.25 -50.82
C LYS A 695 -14.63 -15.72 -52.22
N LEU A 696 -14.09 -14.57 -52.60
CA LEU A 696 -14.26 -13.98 -53.93
C LEU A 696 -13.54 -14.77 -55.03
N GLN A 697 -12.85 -15.88 -54.72
CA GLN A 697 -12.32 -16.83 -55.71
C GLN A 697 -13.32 -17.87 -56.16
N ASP A 698 -14.44 -18.03 -55.45
CA ASP A 698 -15.47 -19.01 -55.82
C ASP A 698 -16.12 -18.64 -57.15
N MET A 699 -16.53 -19.65 -57.91
CA MET A 699 -17.08 -19.50 -59.25
C MET A 699 -18.33 -18.59 -59.32
N GLU A 700 -19.07 -18.50 -58.22
CA GLU A 700 -20.29 -17.67 -58.12
C GLU A 700 -19.97 -16.17 -58.11
N TYR A 701 -18.75 -15.78 -57.78
CA TYR A 701 -18.32 -14.38 -57.59
C TYR A 701 -17.38 -13.87 -58.71
N GLN A 702 -17.30 -14.56 -59.85
CA GLN A 702 -16.41 -14.20 -60.95
C GLN A 702 -17.02 -13.13 -61.92
N THR A 703 -17.62 -12.09 -61.38
CA THR A 703 -18.05 -10.92 -62.15
C THR A 703 -16.93 -9.88 -62.23
N GLU A 704 -16.85 -9.09 -63.31
CA GLU A 704 -15.82 -8.08 -63.51
C GLU A 704 -15.70 -7.13 -62.31
N ARG A 705 -16.83 -6.73 -61.72
CA ARG A 705 -16.89 -5.84 -60.55
C ARG A 705 -16.29 -6.50 -59.30
N LEU A 706 -16.59 -7.77 -59.03
CA LEU A 706 -16.09 -8.49 -57.87
C LEU A 706 -14.64 -8.89 -58.03
N ILE A 707 -14.18 -9.16 -59.26
CA ILE A 707 -12.76 -9.39 -59.56
C ILE A 707 -11.95 -8.09 -59.33
N ALA A 708 -12.46 -6.94 -59.77
CA ALA A 708 -11.82 -5.64 -59.53
C ALA A 708 -11.74 -5.34 -58.03
N TYR A 709 -12.81 -5.62 -57.26
CA TYR A 709 -12.85 -5.46 -55.82
C TYR A 709 -11.84 -6.39 -55.10
N ARG A 710 -11.79 -7.66 -55.47
CA ARG A 710 -10.79 -8.62 -54.97
C ARG A 710 -9.37 -8.14 -55.21
N ASN A 711 -9.07 -7.66 -56.42
CA ASN A 711 -7.73 -7.16 -56.75
C ASN A 711 -7.36 -5.91 -55.93
N ALA A 712 -8.32 -5.01 -55.68
CA ALA A 712 -8.11 -3.86 -54.81
C ALA A 712 -7.84 -4.26 -53.34
N LEU A 713 -8.53 -5.29 -52.81
CA LEU A 713 -8.26 -5.84 -51.49
C LEU A 713 -6.87 -6.47 -51.40
N ILE A 714 -6.45 -7.22 -52.44
CA ILE A 714 -5.10 -7.82 -52.50
C ILE A 714 -4.03 -6.73 -52.47
N GLN A 715 -4.22 -5.69 -53.28
CA GLN A 715 -3.29 -4.53 -53.29
C GLN A 715 -3.23 -3.86 -51.91
N HIS A 716 -4.36 -3.57 -51.29
CA HIS A 716 -4.44 -2.97 -49.96
C HIS A 716 -3.77 -3.83 -48.90
N MET A 717 -3.91 -5.16 -48.96
CA MET A 717 -3.22 -6.07 -48.01
C MET A 717 -1.72 -6.17 -48.30
N SER A 718 -1.28 -5.97 -49.53
CA SER A 718 0.17 -6.00 -49.86
C SER A 718 0.90 -4.71 -49.53
N GLU A 719 0.20 -3.61 -49.32
CA GLU A 719 0.72 -2.32 -48.90
C GLU A 719 0.83 -2.17 -47.39
N LYS A 720 0.20 -3.08 -46.63
CA LYS A 720 0.29 -3.19 -45.15
C LYS A 720 1.36 -4.18 -44.72
#